data_c2c3f32927b4ef63f78b59cfd91487f0
#
_entry.id   c2c3f32927b4ef63f78b59cfd91487f0
#
_cell.length_a   1.000
_cell.length_b   1.000
_cell.length_c   1.000
_cell.angle_alpha   90.00
_cell.angle_beta   90.00
_cell.angle_gamma   90.00
#
_symmetry.space_group_name_H-M   'P 1'
#
loop_
_entity.id
_entity.type
_entity.pdbx_description
1 polymer ?
#
loop_
_entity_poly.entity_id
_entity_poly.type
_entity_poly.pdbx_seq_one_letter_code
_entity_poly.pdbx_strand_id
1 'polypeptide(L)'
;MAETTQLRGEGQIGDWHFQEPVNWRDTDVDEAALVSWYRLMLLGRQIDARCQVLNRQGRAPFVLSGSGHEAVQVGVASSLRPGHDWVAPYYRDVVFCLRVGTTALDLMMAVLAKPEGRESGGKQTPGHFSNRDLNMITNASPLATQMVHATGAAWALKHDGTDKVAMTCFGEGAGAEGDAHEAFNFAAIDRLPVVFVCQNNGVAISTPYRKEYGIEHAAYRALGYGFPGVTFDGRDPVTSYHVARQAVARARAGEGPTLLEGLVDRLGAHSSEDDQRRYRTAEELEALTRNDCLIQFRTRLVEEGILDDQKLAEIDEDVKAEVNRATKTAMGSRDAEPEEALTNVYGSAVPEAIEPDANAPVESLNMVQALNQAIGEEMARDERVLVMGEDVGPKGGVFLVTDGLYDKYGEGRVIDTPLAESSIAGFAAGMAMAGRIPIAEMQFTDFAHMAFSQITNEIAKIRYRSNGDWGVPMVVRAPMGGGSNGALYHSQSIEARFATPGLKIVIPSGPREAKGLLVAAIRDPDPVLFFEHKRLYRMFKEDVPSGEYLIPLEQARVVREGEDISVFCYGLMVHYAVEAARRLEQDGWSVEVVDLRTVYPLDREAIVGSARKTGKVLVLYEDNFSVSVGSEVAALIADEAWQWLDAPVKRLGGLDVPNQPYAKPMENFYMPSPDKVYAALKEL
;
A
#
# COMPACT_ATOMS: atom_id res chain seq x y z
N MET A 1 6.09 18.95 36.89
CA MET A 1 7.16 19.69 36.20
C MET A 1 7.57 18.77 35.05
N ALA A 2 7.20 19.13 33.86
CA ALA A 2 7.56 18.36 32.68
C ALA A 2 9.08 18.41 32.54
N GLU A 3 9.74 17.26 32.62
CA GLU A 3 11.09 17.12 32.12
C GLU A 3 11.04 17.45 30.62
N THR A 4 11.65 18.56 30.27
CA THR A 4 11.93 18.88 28.88
C THR A 4 12.72 17.70 28.32
N THR A 5 12.09 16.95 27.42
CA THR A 5 12.74 15.93 26.60
C THR A 5 14.01 16.57 26.04
N GLN A 6 15.16 16.20 26.57
CA GLN A 6 16.42 16.56 25.93
C GLN A 6 16.36 16.00 24.54
N LEU A 7 16.32 16.87 23.53
CA LEU A 7 16.57 16.51 22.16
C LEU A 7 17.82 15.64 22.15
N ARG A 8 17.68 14.38 21.73
CA ARG A 8 18.79 13.42 21.68
C ARG A 8 19.92 14.03 20.87
N GLY A 9 21.04 14.32 21.53
CA GLY A 9 22.31 14.70 21.01
C GLY A 9 22.30 15.88 20.03
N GLU A 10 23.26 16.76 20.14
CA GLU A 10 23.49 17.82 19.16
C GLU A 10 23.23 17.28 17.76
N GLY A 11 22.09 17.69 17.16
CA GLY A 11 21.64 17.19 15.88
C GLY A 11 22.66 17.56 14.83
N GLN A 12 23.52 16.61 14.48
CA GLN A 12 24.36 16.76 13.31
C GLN A 12 23.40 16.87 12.13
N ILE A 13 23.37 18.05 11.50
CA ILE A 13 22.78 18.22 10.18
C ILE A 13 23.49 17.19 9.29
N GLY A 14 22.74 16.37 8.56
CA GLY A 14 23.32 15.37 7.66
C GLY A 14 24.37 16.00 6.74
N ASP A 15 25.38 15.26 6.34
CA ASP A 15 26.41 15.72 5.42
C ASP A 15 25.96 15.53 3.97
N TRP A 16 26.27 16.51 3.12
CA TRP A 16 26.15 16.37 1.67
C TRP A 16 27.52 16.60 1.01
N HIS A 17 27.80 15.82 -0.03
CA HIS A 17 28.95 16.07 -0.91
C HIS A 17 28.65 15.62 -2.35
N PHE A 18 29.40 16.22 -3.30
CA PHE A 18 29.48 15.71 -4.64
C PHE A 18 30.62 14.71 -4.71
N GLN A 19 30.32 13.47 -5.16
CA GLN A 19 31.32 12.43 -5.33
C GLN A 19 31.96 12.56 -6.72
N GLU A 20 33.23 12.86 -6.77
CA GLU A 20 34.03 12.87 -7.99
C GLU A 20 34.15 11.45 -8.60
N PRO A 21 34.39 11.33 -9.91
CA PRO A 21 34.58 10.03 -10.57
C PRO A 21 35.66 9.16 -9.89
N VAL A 22 35.34 7.89 -9.71
CA VAL A 22 36.22 6.94 -9.03
C VAL A 22 36.90 6.01 -10.07
N ASN A 23 38.21 5.77 -9.89
CA ASN A 23 38.90 4.77 -10.67
C ASN A 23 38.55 3.38 -10.11
N TRP A 24 38.17 2.44 -10.97
CA TRP A 24 37.82 1.09 -10.54
C TRP A 24 38.97 0.36 -9.82
N ARG A 25 40.24 0.71 -10.17
CA ARG A 25 41.43 0.14 -9.52
C ARG A 25 41.59 0.55 -8.06
N ASP A 26 40.88 1.61 -7.64
CA ASP A 26 40.82 2.08 -6.26
C ASP A 26 39.64 1.48 -5.48
N THR A 27 38.94 0.50 -6.10
CA THR A 27 37.79 -0.20 -5.53
C THR A 27 38.07 -1.71 -5.45
N ASP A 28 37.11 -2.49 -5.03
CA ASP A 28 37.13 -3.97 -5.07
C ASP A 28 36.54 -4.55 -6.37
N VAL A 29 36.28 -3.70 -7.36
CA VAL A 29 35.79 -4.11 -8.69
C VAL A 29 36.96 -4.69 -9.50
N ASP A 30 36.76 -5.85 -10.10
CA ASP A 30 37.71 -6.47 -11.01
C ASP A 30 37.26 -6.34 -12.49
N GLU A 31 38.14 -6.73 -13.41
CA GLU A 31 37.86 -6.69 -14.85
C GLU A 31 36.64 -7.56 -15.21
N ALA A 32 36.44 -8.69 -14.55
CA ALA A 32 35.31 -9.58 -14.81
C ALA A 32 33.97 -8.91 -14.45
N ALA A 33 33.94 -8.17 -13.33
CA ALA A 33 32.78 -7.38 -12.94
C ALA A 33 32.47 -6.27 -13.97
N LEU A 34 33.49 -5.54 -14.44
CA LEU A 34 33.32 -4.50 -15.45
C LEU A 34 32.75 -5.06 -16.76
N VAL A 35 33.25 -6.20 -17.22
CA VAL A 35 32.73 -6.88 -18.42
C VAL A 35 31.28 -7.35 -18.20
N SER A 36 30.98 -7.90 -17.02
CA SER A 36 29.62 -8.30 -16.65
C SER A 36 28.65 -7.12 -16.61
N TRP A 37 29.06 -5.96 -16.08
CA TRP A 37 28.26 -4.75 -16.05
C TRP A 37 27.97 -4.22 -17.46
N TYR A 38 28.99 -4.16 -18.32
CA TYR A 38 28.81 -3.79 -19.73
C TYR A 38 27.80 -4.71 -20.43
N ARG A 39 27.93 -6.03 -20.24
CA ARG A 39 26.98 -7.00 -20.78
C ARG A 39 25.54 -6.77 -20.30
N LEU A 40 25.34 -6.49 -19.01
CA LEU A 40 24.00 -6.21 -18.46
C LEU A 40 23.42 -4.90 -18.99
N MET A 41 24.22 -3.84 -19.08
CA MET A 41 23.82 -2.56 -19.68
C MET A 41 23.40 -2.76 -21.14
N LEU A 42 24.19 -3.52 -21.90
CA LEU A 42 23.86 -3.85 -23.29
C LEU A 42 22.60 -4.72 -23.39
N LEU A 43 22.41 -5.68 -22.51
CA LEU A 43 21.21 -6.52 -22.44
C LEU A 43 19.96 -5.65 -22.21
N GLY A 44 19.97 -4.75 -21.23
CA GLY A 44 18.88 -3.82 -20.99
C GLY A 44 18.56 -2.96 -22.22
N ARG A 45 19.59 -2.40 -22.86
CA ARG A 45 19.46 -1.60 -24.09
C ARG A 45 18.85 -2.41 -25.24
N GLN A 46 19.25 -3.66 -25.43
CA GLN A 46 18.73 -4.54 -26.49
C GLN A 46 17.30 -4.99 -26.20
N ILE A 47 16.95 -5.18 -24.92
CA ILE A 47 15.57 -5.42 -24.48
C ILE A 47 14.69 -4.22 -24.80
N ASP A 48 15.11 -3.01 -24.43
CA ASP A 48 14.40 -1.77 -24.77
C ASP A 48 14.17 -1.63 -26.28
N ALA A 49 15.22 -1.81 -27.07
CA ALA A 49 15.12 -1.76 -28.53
C ALA A 49 14.11 -2.79 -29.08
N ARG A 50 14.10 -4.00 -28.51
CA ARG A 50 13.15 -5.05 -28.87
C ARG A 50 11.73 -4.67 -28.49
N CYS A 51 11.50 -4.12 -27.30
CA CYS A 51 10.20 -3.65 -26.84
C CYS A 51 9.64 -2.56 -27.75
N GLN A 52 10.48 -1.61 -28.19
CA GLN A 52 10.11 -0.58 -29.17
C GLN A 52 9.68 -1.18 -30.52
N VAL A 53 10.35 -2.23 -30.99
CA VAL A 53 9.96 -2.94 -32.22
C VAL A 53 8.61 -3.63 -32.05
N LEU A 54 8.40 -4.34 -30.93
CA LEU A 54 7.13 -5.01 -30.61
C LEU A 54 5.96 -4.02 -30.50
N ASN A 55 6.21 -2.85 -29.90
CA ASN A 55 5.22 -1.78 -29.81
C ASN A 55 4.82 -1.26 -31.20
N ARG A 56 5.80 -0.93 -32.07
CA ARG A 56 5.52 -0.50 -33.45
C ARG A 56 4.79 -1.56 -34.28
N GLN A 57 4.92 -2.83 -33.93
CA GLN A 57 4.18 -3.94 -34.55
C GLN A 57 2.78 -4.14 -33.97
N GLY A 58 2.37 -3.35 -32.96
CA GLY A 58 1.10 -3.50 -32.25
C GLY A 58 1.02 -4.72 -31.34
N ARG A 59 2.14 -5.34 -31.01
CA ARG A 59 2.21 -6.54 -30.13
C ARG A 59 2.42 -6.20 -28.66
N ALA A 60 3.05 -5.08 -28.37
CA ALA A 60 3.22 -4.52 -27.04
C ALA A 60 2.44 -3.21 -26.96
N PRO A 61 1.35 -3.14 -26.21
CA PRO A 61 0.49 -1.95 -26.20
C PRO A 61 1.17 -0.73 -25.58
N PHE A 62 2.09 -0.93 -24.64
CA PHE A 62 2.76 0.13 -23.92
C PHE A 62 4.21 -0.25 -23.62
N VAL A 63 5.14 0.71 -23.69
CA VAL A 63 6.56 0.50 -23.39
C VAL A 63 7.12 1.74 -22.70
N LEU A 64 7.91 1.49 -21.66
CA LEU A 64 8.75 2.46 -20.94
C LEU A 64 10.22 2.10 -21.20
N SER A 65 11.04 3.09 -21.53
CA SER A 65 12.48 2.87 -21.79
C SER A 65 13.32 3.24 -20.58
N GLY A 66 14.29 2.38 -20.23
CA GLY A 66 15.35 2.65 -19.25
C GLY A 66 16.64 3.21 -19.89
N SER A 67 16.65 3.44 -21.22
CA SER A 67 17.85 3.86 -21.94
C SER A 67 18.42 5.18 -21.41
N GLY A 68 19.72 5.15 -21.07
CA GLY A 68 20.48 6.24 -20.46
C GLY A 68 20.61 6.14 -18.94
N HIS A 69 19.89 5.22 -18.31
CA HIS A 69 19.95 4.97 -16.86
C HIS A 69 20.77 3.71 -16.50
N GLU A 70 21.26 2.97 -17.50
CA GLU A 70 21.84 1.63 -17.30
C GLU A 70 23.04 1.65 -16.37
N ALA A 71 23.87 2.70 -16.42
CA ALA A 71 25.10 2.79 -15.63
C ALA A 71 24.82 2.95 -14.13
N VAL A 72 23.93 3.88 -13.76
CA VAL A 72 23.53 4.03 -12.34
C VAL A 72 22.88 2.76 -11.84
N GLN A 73 22.00 2.15 -12.65
CA GLN A 73 21.25 0.97 -12.27
C GLN A 73 22.14 -0.25 -12.00
N VAL A 74 23.08 -0.55 -12.91
CA VAL A 74 24.00 -1.68 -12.71
C VAL A 74 24.95 -1.43 -11.54
N GLY A 75 25.42 -0.18 -11.39
CA GLY A 75 26.32 0.20 -10.31
C GLY A 75 25.65 0.04 -8.94
N VAL A 76 24.52 0.70 -8.72
CA VAL A 76 23.85 0.67 -7.40
C VAL A 76 23.34 -0.73 -7.05
N ALA A 77 22.77 -1.47 -8.01
CA ALA A 77 22.31 -2.83 -7.79
C ALA A 77 23.44 -3.81 -7.46
N SER A 78 24.67 -3.53 -7.95
CA SER A 78 25.85 -4.38 -7.67
C SER A 78 26.35 -4.28 -6.25
N SER A 79 25.92 -3.27 -5.47
CA SER A 79 26.21 -3.16 -4.04
C SER A 79 25.35 -4.07 -3.16
N LEU A 80 24.28 -4.64 -3.71
CA LEU A 80 23.32 -5.48 -3.01
C LEU A 80 23.65 -6.98 -3.13
N ARG A 81 23.10 -7.76 -2.22
CA ARG A 81 23.09 -9.22 -2.24
C ARG A 81 21.74 -9.70 -2.76
N PRO A 82 21.62 -10.16 -4.02
CA PRO A 82 20.35 -10.62 -4.59
C PRO A 82 19.71 -11.75 -3.76
N GLY A 83 18.38 -11.66 -3.57
CA GLY A 83 17.62 -12.61 -2.75
C GLY A 83 17.85 -12.51 -1.23
N HIS A 84 18.81 -11.69 -0.79
CA HIS A 84 19.04 -11.38 0.62
C HIS A 84 18.53 -9.99 0.98
N ASP A 85 19.01 -8.96 0.30
CA ASP A 85 18.58 -7.59 0.49
C ASP A 85 17.20 -7.36 -0.18
N TRP A 86 16.48 -6.35 0.27
CA TRP A 86 15.18 -5.99 -0.25
C TRP A 86 15.27 -4.86 -1.26
N VAL A 87 14.46 -4.89 -2.29
CA VAL A 87 14.45 -3.88 -3.35
C VAL A 87 13.04 -3.41 -3.67
N ALA A 88 12.90 -2.12 -3.87
CA ALA A 88 11.67 -1.49 -4.33
C ALA A 88 12.01 -0.62 -5.56
N PRO A 89 12.06 -1.22 -6.76
CA PRO A 89 12.41 -0.52 -8.00
C PRO A 89 11.28 0.39 -8.47
N TYR A 90 11.55 1.28 -9.41
CA TYR A 90 10.54 2.01 -10.15
C TYR A 90 10.54 1.59 -11.64
N TYR A 91 9.58 2.04 -12.40
CA TYR A 91 9.26 1.53 -13.74
C TYR A 91 10.40 1.61 -14.79
N ARG A 92 11.49 2.39 -14.57
CA ARG A 92 12.64 2.42 -15.47
C ARG A 92 13.77 1.48 -15.10
N ASP A 93 13.69 0.79 -13.99
CA ASP A 93 14.77 0.03 -13.38
C ASP A 93 15.07 -1.32 -14.07
N VAL A 94 15.08 -1.33 -15.41
CA VAL A 94 15.30 -2.56 -16.20
C VAL A 94 16.63 -3.22 -15.85
N VAL A 95 17.75 -2.47 -15.89
CA VAL A 95 19.08 -3.04 -15.64
C VAL A 95 19.29 -3.30 -14.14
N PHE A 96 18.70 -2.49 -13.26
CA PHE A 96 18.67 -2.75 -11.84
C PHE A 96 18.03 -4.12 -11.56
N CYS A 97 16.83 -4.37 -12.10
CA CYS A 97 16.10 -5.63 -11.94
C CYS A 97 16.86 -6.82 -12.55
N LEU A 98 17.45 -6.67 -13.74
CA LEU A 98 18.31 -7.69 -14.34
C LEU A 98 19.49 -8.05 -13.42
N ARG A 99 20.12 -7.04 -12.81
CA ARG A 99 21.28 -7.26 -11.92
C ARG A 99 20.89 -7.98 -10.62
N VAL A 100 19.68 -7.77 -10.11
CA VAL A 100 19.21 -8.48 -8.90
C VAL A 100 18.56 -9.84 -9.17
N GLY A 101 18.37 -10.22 -10.45
CA GLY A 101 17.96 -11.59 -10.80
C GLY A 101 16.73 -11.73 -11.69
N THR A 102 16.05 -10.64 -12.06
CA THR A 102 15.02 -10.67 -13.11
C THR A 102 15.65 -11.11 -14.44
N THR A 103 14.97 -11.93 -15.21
CA THR A 103 15.49 -12.44 -16.49
C THR A 103 14.94 -11.67 -17.69
N ALA A 104 15.63 -11.75 -18.83
CA ALA A 104 15.11 -11.21 -20.09
C ALA A 104 13.75 -11.84 -20.47
N LEU A 105 13.52 -13.09 -20.08
CA LEU A 105 12.23 -13.76 -20.31
C LEU A 105 11.11 -13.13 -19.47
N ASP A 106 11.34 -12.85 -18.19
CA ASP A 106 10.34 -12.21 -17.32
C ASP A 106 9.90 -10.87 -17.90
N LEU A 107 10.86 -10.04 -18.36
CA LEU A 107 10.58 -8.76 -18.99
C LEU A 107 9.81 -8.89 -20.29
N MET A 108 10.13 -9.88 -21.14
CA MET A 108 9.39 -10.14 -22.38
C MET A 108 7.97 -10.66 -22.11
N MET A 109 7.78 -11.48 -21.08
CA MET A 109 6.46 -11.94 -20.63
C MET A 109 5.58 -10.76 -20.18
N ALA A 110 6.15 -9.83 -19.40
CA ALA A 110 5.45 -8.62 -18.94
C ALA A 110 5.06 -7.72 -20.12
N VAL A 111 5.99 -7.45 -21.04
CA VAL A 111 5.76 -6.59 -22.22
C VAL A 111 4.69 -7.17 -23.15
N LEU A 112 4.61 -8.49 -23.25
CA LEU A 112 3.60 -9.20 -24.06
C LEU A 112 2.35 -9.59 -23.27
N ALA A 113 2.22 -9.09 -22.04
CA ALA A 113 1.08 -9.32 -21.14
C ALA A 113 0.72 -10.81 -20.97
N LYS A 114 1.73 -11.67 -20.81
CA LYS A 114 1.53 -13.10 -20.69
C LYS A 114 1.13 -13.52 -19.27
N PRO A 115 0.12 -14.40 -19.09
CA PRO A 115 -0.39 -14.79 -17.77
C PRO A 115 0.62 -15.57 -16.94
N GLU A 116 1.61 -16.19 -17.55
CA GLU A 116 2.72 -16.89 -16.91
C GLU A 116 3.84 -15.93 -16.46
N GLY A 117 3.73 -14.63 -16.79
CA GLY A 117 4.70 -13.60 -16.40
C GLY A 117 4.68 -13.36 -14.90
N ARG A 118 5.85 -13.42 -14.27
CA ARG A 118 6.01 -13.30 -12.80
C ARG A 118 5.57 -11.95 -12.25
N GLU A 119 5.74 -10.86 -13.00
CA GLU A 119 5.49 -9.51 -12.49
C GLU A 119 4.02 -9.31 -12.13
N SER A 120 3.10 -9.64 -13.06
CA SER A 120 1.69 -9.34 -12.87
C SER A 120 0.72 -10.36 -13.52
N GLY A 121 1.23 -11.34 -14.26
CA GLY A 121 0.35 -12.21 -15.05
C GLY A 121 -0.49 -11.46 -16.09
N GLY A 122 0.01 -10.35 -16.61
CA GLY A 122 -0.69 -9.52 -17.59
C GLY A 122 -1.69 -8.51 -16.99
N LYS A 123 -1.75 -8.36 -15.66
CA LYS A 123 -2.70 -7.47 -14.96
C LYS A 123 -2.22 -6.03 -14.84
N GLN A 124 -0.93 -5.76 -15.05
CA GLN A 124 -0.34 -4.43 -15.06
C GLN A 124 0.41 -4.13 -16.35
N THR A 125 0.67 -2.86 -16.62
CA THR A 125 1.59 -2.42 -17.66
C THR A 125 3.02 -2.86 -17.33
N PRO A 126 3.88 -3.13 -18.34
CA PRO A 126 5.27 -3.53 -18.10
C PRO A 126 6.06 -2.46 -17.35
N GLY A 127 7.12 -2.87 -16.66
CA GLY A 127 7.93 -2.01 -15.81
C GLY A 127 7.39 -1.90 -14.38
N HIS A 128 6.33 -2.61 -14.05
CA HIS A 128 5.82 -2.74 -12.68
C HIS A 128 6.35 -4.04 -12.08
N PHE A 129 7.67 -4.02 -11.82
CA PHE A 129 8.41 -5.18 -11.36
C PHE A 129 7.88 -5.75 -10.06
N SER A 130 7.88 -7.07 -9.94
CA SER A 130 7.48 -7.80 -8.75
C SER A 130 8.14 -9.18 -8.74
N ASN A 131 8.78 -9.57 -7.64
CA ASN A 131 9.28 -10.93 -7.45
C ASN A 131 9.61 -11.18 -5.98
N ARG A 132 8.75 -11.94 -5.30
CA ARG A 132 8.93 -12.24 -3.88
C ARG A 132 10.18 -13.07 -3.58
N ASP A 133 10.57 -13.99 -4.48
CA ASP A 133 11.77 -14.81 -4.29
C ASP A 133 13.06 -13.97 -4.30
N LEU A 134 13.01 -12.79 -4.91
CA LEU A 134 14.11 -11.82 -4.94
C LEU A 134 13.96 -10.72 -3.90
N ASN A 135 12.97 -10.78 -2.99
CA ASN A 135 12.59 -9.70 -2.08
C ASN A 135 12.32 -8.38 -2.84
N MET A 136 11.80 -8.47 -4.06
CA MET A 136 11.47 -7.33 -4.90
C MET A 136 10.01 -6.96 -4.69
N ILE A 137 9.79 -5.87 -3.94
CA ILE A 137 8.46 -5.33 -3.64
C ILE A 137 7.77 -4.92 -4.95
N THR A 138 6.50 -5.32 -5.10
CA THR A 138 5.69 -4.93 -6.25
C THR A 138 5.48 -3.42 -6.28
N ASN A 139 5.87 -2.77 -7.38
CA ASN A 139 5.66 -1.34 -7.55
C ASN A 139 4.38 -1.02 -8.33
N ALA A 140 4.02 0.25 -8.35
CA ALA A 140 2.84 0.78 -9.02
C ALA A 140 3.15 2.07 -9.78
N SER A 141 2.16 2.57 -10.53
CA SER A 141 2.26 3.83 -11.26
C SER A 141 2.15 5.09 -10.39
N PRO A 142 1.37 5.14 -9.27
CA PRO A 142 1.48 6.24 -8.32
C PRO A 142 2.91 6.36 -7.81
N LEU A 143 3.49 7.55 -7.99
CA LEU A 143 4.91 7.77 -7.71
C LEU A 143 5.21 7.85 -6.22
N ALA A 144 6.42 7.48 -5.82
CA ALA A 144 6.97 7.50 -4.46
C ALA A 144 6.32 6.51 -3.47
N THR A 145 5.19 5.88 -3.78
CA THR A 145 4.50 4.94 -2.88
C THR A 145 5.41 3.79 -2.44
N GLN A 146 6.25 3.27 -3.35
CA GLN A 146 7.22 2.21 -3.06
C GLN A 146 8.30 2.64 -2.05
N MET A 147 8.56 3.94 -1.90
CA MET A 147 9.56 4.45 -0.95
C MET A 147 9.09 4.21 0.49
N VAL A 148 7.81 4.45 0.75
CA VAL A 148 7.18 4.20 2.06
C VAL A 148 7.15 2.70 2.36
N HIS A 149 6.81 1.87 1.35
CA HIS A 149 6.82 0.40 1.50
C HIS A 149 8.24 -0.13 1.82
N ALA A 150 9.26 0.36 1.10
CA ALA A 150 10.66 -0.01 1.37
C ALA A 150 11.10 0.40 2.78
N THR A 151 10.63 1.54 3.26
CA THR A 151 10.92 2.04 4.60
C THR A 151 10.26 1.16 5.66
N GLY A 152 9.01 0.75 5.47
CA GLY A 152 8.32 -0.20 6.36
C GLY A 152 8.97 -1.58 6.37
N ALA A 153 9.39 -2.09 5.22
CA ALA A 153 10.16 -3.32 5.14
C ALA A 153 11.50 -3.20 5.89
N ALA A 154 12.23 -2.08 5.70
CA ALA A 154 13.49 -1.82 6.42
C ALA A 154 13.32 -1.80 7.94
N TRP A 155 12.18 -1.30 8.43
CA TRP A 155 11.85 -1.36 9.86
C TRP A 155 11.75 -2.81 10.35
N ALA A 156 11.04 -3.66 9.63
CA ALA A 156 10.92 -5.07 9.98
C ALA A 156 12.29 -5.78 9.97
N LEU A 157 13.10 -5.54 8.93
CA LEU A 157 14.46 -6.10 8.83
C LEU A 157 15.36 -5.70 10.00
N LYS A 158 15.28 -4.45 10.45
CA LYS A 158 16.03 -3.95 11.61
C LYS A 158 15.59 -4.66 12.90
N HIS A 159 14.28 -4.80 13.11
CA HIS A 159 13.73 -5.42 14.32
C HIS A 159 13.88 -6.95 14.34
N ASP A 160 14.09 -7.58 13.18
CA ASP A 160 14.51 -8.99 13.09
C ASP A 160 16.00 -9.19 13.42
N GLY A 161 16.76 -8.11 13.65
CA GLY A 161 18.18 -8.19 13.96
C GLY A 161 19.03 -8.71 12.80
N THR A 162 18.55 -8.58 11.57
CA THR A 162 19.26 -9.06 10.37
C THR A 162 20.26 -8.03 9.85
N ASP A 163 21.21 -8.47 9.02
CA ASP A 163 22.12 -7.57 8.30
C ASP A 163 21.57 -7.12 6.93
N LYS A 164 20.28 -7.37 6.66
CA LYS A 164 19.62 -7.01 5.42
C LYS A 164 19.40 -5.50 5.32
N VAL A 165 19.41 -5.00 4.11
CA VAL A 165 19.06 -3.61 3.80
C VAL A 165 17.93 -3.56 2.78
N ALA A 166 17.21 -2.44 2.75
CA ALA A 166 16.29 -2.13 1.66
C ALA A 166 16.90 -1.06 0.75
N MET A 167 16.66 -1.14 -0.55
CA MET A 167 17.01 -0.11 -1.52
C MET A 167 15.79 0.22 -2.36
N THR A 168 15.49 1.51 -2.50
CA THR A 168 14.40 1.97 -3.37
C THR A 168 14.91 2.99 -4.37
N CYS A 169 14.45 2.86 -5.61
CA CYS A 169 14.80 3.76 -6.69
C CYS A 169 13.61 4.62 -7.10
N PHE A 170 13.88 5.84 -7.55
CA PHE A 170 12.87 6.77 -8.03
C PHE A 170 13.50 7.83 -8.95
N GLY A 171 12.67 8.46 -9.79
CA GLY A 171 13.07 9.63 -10.57
C GLY A 171 12.90 10.92 -9.76
N GLU A 172 13.57 11.99 -10.16
CA GLU A 172 13.51 13.28 -9.45
C GLU A 172 12.08 13.80 -9.27
N GLY A 173 11.20 13.63 -10.27
CA GLY A 173 9.80 14.04 -10.15
C GLY A 173 9.05 13.36 -9.00
N ALA A 174 9.33 12.08 -8.74
CA ALA A 174 8.74 11.36 -7.62
C ALA A 174 9.19 11.91 -6.26
N GLY A 175 10.38 12.50 -6.19
CA GLY A 175 10.84 13.16 -4.97
C GLY A 175 10.00 14.37 -4.55
N ALA A 176 9.14 14.93 -5.41
CA ALA A 176 8.22 16.02 -5.08
C ALA A 176 6.92 15.53 -4.41
N GLU A 177 6.63 14.23 -4.45
CA GLU A 177 5.46 13.63 -3.82
C GLU A 177 5.55 13.64 -2.28
N GLY A 178 4.39 13.76 -1.61
CA GLY A 178 4.31 13.72 -0.15
C GLY A 178 4.91 12.45 0.45
N ASP A 179 4.61 11.30 -0.15
CA ASP A 179 5.10 9.99 0.29
C ASP A 179 6.64 9.92 0.34
N ALA A 180 7.35 10.61 -0.58
CA ALA A 180 8.81 10.70 -0.53
C ALA A 180 9.31 11.42 0.71
N HIS A 181 8.69 12.56 1.06
CA HIS A 181 9.03 13.33 2.25
C HIS A 181 8.76 12.55 3.54
N GLU A 182 7.64 11.89 3.60
CA GLU A 182 7.25 11.06 4.74
C GLU A 182 8.18 9.85 4.88
N ALA A 183 8.52 9.16 3.77
CA ALA A 183 9.47 8.04 3.77
C ALA A 183 10.85 8.46 4.31
N PHE A 184 11.37 9.61 3.89
CA PHE A 184 12.63 10.14 4.41
C PHE A 184 12.56 10.39 5.92
N ASN A 185 11.47 10.99 6.40
CA ASN A 185 11.27 11.28 7.82
C ASN A 185 11.19 10.01 8.67
N PHE A 186 10.35 9.04 8.28
CA PHE A 186 10.24 7.76 8.99
C PHE A 186 11.57 7.00 9.02
N ALA A 187 12.29 6.98 7.90
CA ALA A 187 13.59 6.32 7.83
C ALA A 187 14.63 6.97 8.76
N ALA A 188 14.58 8.29 8.88
CA ALA A 188 15.51 9.06 9.71
C ALA A 188 15.30 8.86 11.21
N ILE A 189 14.02 8.89 11.67
CA ILE A 189 13.64 8.76 13.08
C ILE A 189 14.24 7.51 13.69
N ASP A 190 14.06 6.38 13.02
CA ASP A 190 14.50 5.07 13.50
C ASP A 190 15.87 4.64 12.95
N ARG A 191 16.55 5.50 12.19
CA ARG A 191 17.81 5.14 11.51
C ARG A 191 17.69 3.81 10.78
N LEU A 192 16.69 3.71 9.91
CA LEU A 192 16.36 2.47 9.21
C LEU A 192 17.42 2.10 8.17
N PRO A 193 17.68 0.80 7.95
CA PRO A 193 18.64 0.33 6.96
C PRO A 193 18.07 0.42 5.55
N VAL A 194 17.81 1.63 5.06
CA VAL A 194 17.28 1.90 3.72
C VAL A 194 18.17 2.87 2.95
N VAL A 195 18.36 2.60 1.66
CA VAL A 195 19.07 3.47 0.71
C VAL A 195 18.08 3.97 -0.32
N PHE A 196 17.97 5.29 -0.44
CA PHE A 196 17.13 5.97 -1.42
C PHE A 196 17.99 6.39 -2.63
N VAL A 197 17.61 5.97 -3.84
CA VAL A 197 18.35 6.25 -5.07
C VAL A 197 17.50 7.08 -6.03
N CYS A 198 17.80 8.37 -6.12
CA CYS A 198 17.21 9.29 -7.07
C CYS A 198 17.99 9.22 -8.40
N GLN A 199 17.35 8.76 -9.47
CA GLN A 199 17.90 8.77 -10.82
C GLN A 199 17.45 10.06 -11.52
N ASN A 200 18.21 11.14 -11.31
CA ASN A 200 17.87 12.48 -11.78
C ASN A 200 18.25 12.65 -13.25
N ASN A 201 17.26 12.63 -14.14
CA ASN A 201 17.43 12.85 -15.59
C ASN A 201 17.04 14.27 -16.03
N GLY A 202 16.73 15.14 -15.09
CA GLY A 202 16.45 16.56 -15.29
C GLY A 202 15.04 16.89 -15.77
N VAL A 203 14.17 15.89 -16.01
CA VAL A 203 12.80 16.12 -16.49
C VAL A 203 11.79 15.07 -15.96
N ALA A 204 10.75 15.53 -15.30
CA ALA A 204 9.57 14.72 -14.95
C ALA A 204 8.60 14.76 -16.16
N ILE A 205 8.56 13.71 -16.95
CA ILE A 205 7.94 13.66 -18.28
C ILE A 205 8.53 14.75 -19.18
N SER A 206 7.97 15.97 -19.13
CA SER A 206 8.42 17.17 -19.85
C SER A 206 8.76 18.34 -18.92
N THR A 207 8.39 18.24 -17.62
CA THR A 207 8.62 19.31 -16.65
C THR A 207 10.09 19.34 -16.25
N PRO A 208 10.82 20.44 -16.48
CA PRO A 208 12.24 20.49 -16.16
C PRO A 208 12.48 20.58 -14.65
N TYR A 209 13.61 20.02 -14.19
CA TYR A 209 14.03 19.92 -12.78
C TYR A 209 13.81 21.23 -11.99
N ARG A 210 14.16 22.39 -12.57
CA ARG A 210 13.97 23.71 -11.95
C ARG A 210 12.51 24.08 -11.63
N LYS A 211 11.55 23.32 -12.13
CA LYS A 211 10.11 23.48 -11.82
C LYS A 211 9.64 22.49 -10.75
N GLU A 212 10.42 21.44 -10.50
CA GLU A 212 10.20 20.43 -9.47
C GLU A 212 10.89 20.79 -8.15
N TYR A 213 12.09 21.39 -8.26
CA TYR A 213 12.98 21.68 -7.13
C TYR A 213 13.40 23.14 -7.10
N GLY A 214 13.36 23.72 -5.90
CA GLY A 214 13.97 25.04 -5.60
C GLY A 214 15.44 24.97 -5.14
N ILE A 215 16.05 23.78 -5.22
CA ILE A 215 17.43 23.49 -4.80
C ILE A 215 18.19 22.88 -5.98
N GLU A 216 19.53 23.00 -5.98
CA GLU A 216 20.38 22.54 -7.08
C GLU A 216 20.44 21.01 -7.18
N HIS A 217 20.51 20.31 -6.04
CA HIS A 217 20.60 18.86 -5.96
C HIS A 217 19.48 18.27 -5.12
N ALA A 218 18.82 17.23 -5.60
CA ALA A 218 17.78 16.51 -4.86
C ALA A 218 18.32 15.93 -3.54
N ALA A 219 19.60 15.53 -3.53
CA ALA A 219 20.27 14.99 -2.35
C ALA A 219 20.39 15.98 -1.17
N TYR A 220 20.25 17.30 -1.41
CA TYR A 220 20.21 18.30 -0.33
C TYR A 220 19.03 18.08 0.63
N ARG A 221 17.96 17.42 0.18
CA ARG A 221 16.80 17.12 1.04
C ARG A 221 17.18 16.26 2.25
N ALA A 222 18.14 15.35 2.08
CA ALA A 222 18.63 14.51 3.17
C ALA A 222 19.05 15.29 4.41
N LEU A 223 19.65 16.47 4.20
CA LEU A 223 20.10 17.36 5.27
C LEU A 223 18.95 17.80 6.18
N GLY A 224 17.78 18.08 5.60
CA GLY A 224 16.59 18.50 6.33
C GLY A 224 16.00 17.40 7.22
N TYR A 225 16.33 16.14 6.94
CA TYR A 225 15.91 14.96 7.71
C TYR A 225 17.03 14.41 8.60
N GLY A 226 18.24 14.99 8.57
CA GLY A 226 19.32 14.61 9.47
C GLY A 226 20.11 13.37 9.05
N PHE A 227 20.15 13.02 7.76
CA PHE A 227 20.95 11.92 7.24
C PHE A 227 21.76 12.34 5.99
N PRO A 228 22.78 11.57 5.55
CA PRO A 228 23.65 11.97 4.45
C PRO A 228 22.97 11.97 3.08
N GLY A 229 23.37 12.95 2.25
CA GLY A 229 23.06 13.01 0.82
C GLY A 229 24.33 12.99 -0.02
N VAL A 230 24.32 12.25 -1.14
CA VAL A 230 25.46 12.19 -2.07
C VAL A 230 24.97 12.39 -3.49
N THR A 231 25.53 13.38 -4.18
CA THR A 231 25.30 13.57 -5.62
C THR A 231 26.52 13.09 -6.40
N PHE A 232 26.32 12.44 -7.55
CA PHE A 232 27.40 11.89 -8.38
C PHE A 232 26.99 11.80 -9.84
N ASP A 233 27.98 11.60 -10.74
CA ASP A 233 27.71 11.28 -12.13
C ASP A 233 27.22 9.84 -12.27
N GLY A 234 25.89 9.68 -12.43
CA GLY A 234 25.23 8.38 -12.59
C GLY A 234 25.47 7.73 -13.96
N ARG A 235 26.17 8.39 -14.88
CA ARG A 235 26.57 7.79 -16.17
C ARG A 235 27.81 6.90 -16.04
N ASP A 236 28.52 6.97 -14.90
CA ASP A 236 29.64 6.07 -14.59
C ASP A 236 29.20 4.95 -13.63
N PRO A 237 29.20 3.67 -14.07
CA PRO A 237 28.79 2.57 -13.22
C PRO A 237 29.74 2.29 -12.05
N VAL A 238 31.02 2.65 -12.15
CA VAL A 238 32.03 2.47 -11.11
C VAL A 238 31.79 3.43 -9.95
N THR A 239 31.59 4.71 -10.25
CA THR A 239 31.23 5.72 -9.24
C THR A 239 29.89 5.39 -8.61
N SER A 240 28.90 4.98 -9.41
CA SER A 240 27.59 4.55 -8.92
C SER A 240 27.69 3.38 -7.94
N TYR A 241 28.51 2.39 -8.24
CA TYR A 241 28.77 1.26 -7.34
C TYR A 241 29.47 1.71 -6.05
N HIS A 242 30.50 2.53 -6.17
CA HIS A 242 31.29 2.99 -5.04
C HIS A 242 30.42 3.71 -3.98
N VAL A 243 29.59 4.67 -4.40
CA VAL A 243 28.72 5.42 -3.49
C VAL A 243 27.61 4.54 -2.90
N ALA A 244 27.02 3.66 -3.72
CA ALA A 244 26.00 2.75 -3.24
C ALA A 244 26.55 1.73 -2.24
N ARG A 245 27.75 1.21 -2.47
CA ARG A 245 28.42 0.30 -1.54
C ARG A 245 28.67 0.94 -0.18
N GLN A 246 29.10 2.22 -0.16
CA GLN A 246 29.27 2.98 1.08
C GLN A 246 27.92 3.19 1.79
N ALA A 247 26.88 3.58 1.06
CA ALA A 247 25.54 3.77 1.61
C ALA A 247 24.95 2.47 2.17
N VAL A 248 25.10 1.36 1.45
CA VAL A 248 24.67 0.02 1.90
C VAL A 248 25.46 -0.43 3.13
N ALA A 249 26.78 -0.22 3.16
CA ALA A 249 27.62 -0.55 4.33
C ALA A 249 27.18 0.24 5.56
N ARG A 250 26.92 1.53 5.41
CA ARG A 250 26.40 2.42 6.44
C ARG A 250 25.04 1.95 6.97
N ALA A 251 24.09 1.67 6.06
CA ALA A 251 22.76 1.15 6.42
C ALA A 251 22.86 -0.19 7.18
N ARG A 252 23.71 -1.07 6.70
CA ARG A 252 23.94 -2.41 7.29
C ARG A 252 24.60 -2.33 8.67
N ALA A 253 25.41 -1.30 8.91
CA ALA A 253 26.00 -0.99 10.22
C ALA A 253 25.00 -0.33 11.21
N GLY A 254 23.76 -0.08 10.80
CA GLY A 254 22.74 0.57 11.64
C GLY A 254 22.92 2.10 11.79
N GLU A 255 23.71 2.71 10.91
CA GLU A 255 23.95 4.15 10.93
C GLU A 255 22.85 4.98 10.28
N GLY A 256 21.84 4.31 9.70
CA GLY A 256 20.63 4.93 9.13
C GLY A 256 20.66 5.09 7.62
N PRO A 257 19.68 5.82 7.06
CA PRO A 257 19.49 5.96 5.62
C PRO A 257 20.53 6.85 4.95
N THR A 258 20.60 6.75 3.61
CA THR A 258 21.37 7.65 2.75
C THR A 258 20.54 7.97 1.51
N LEU A 259 20.54 9.24 1.05
CA LEU A 259 19.96 9.64 -0.22
C LEU A 259 21.07 9.81 -1.27
N LEU A 260 21.04 8.98 -2.29
CA LEU A 260 21.93 9.00 -3.43
C LEU A 260 21.23 9.69 -4.62
N GLU A 261 21.88 10.67 -5.24
CA GLU A 261 21.41 11.32 -6.46
C GLU A 261 22.40 11.06 -7.59
N GLY A 262 22.06 10.13 -8.47
CA GLY A 262 22.79 9.90 -9.71
C GLY A 262 22.27 10.79 -10.82
N LEU A 263 23.13 11.69 -11.34
CA LEU A 263 22.81 12.51 -12.51
C LEU A 263 22.91 11.65 -13.77
N VAL A 264 21.80 11.50 -14.48
CA VAL A 264 21.68 10.63 -15.65
C VAL A 264 21.01 11.35 -16.81
N ASP A 265 21.00 10.71 -17.97
CA ASP A 265 20.33 11.21 -19.17
C ASP A 265 19.23 10.24 -19.62
N ARG A 266 17.99 10.71 -19.75
CA ARG A 266 16.92 9.94 -20.40
C ARG A 266 17.03 10.10 -21.91
N LEU A 267 17.54 9.06 -22.62
CA LEU A 267 17.79 9.11 -24.06
C LEU A 267 16.49 9.09 -24.87
N GLY A 268 15.50 8.32 -24.44
CA GLY A 268 14.22 8.18 -25.11
C GLY A 268 13.15 9.16 -24.61
N ALA A 269 11.99 9.12 -25.26
CA ALA A 269 10.75 9.74 -24.77
C ALA A 269 10.33 9.13 -23.41
N HIS A 270 9.40 9.77 -22.72
CA HIS A 270 8.93 9.27 -21.40
C HIS A 270 8.33 7.87 -21.53
N SER A 271 7.49 7.67 -22.54
CA SER A 271 6.85 6.39 -22.85
C SER A 271 6.67 6.25 -24.37
N SER A 272 6.10 5.13 -24.83
CA SER A 272 5.75 4.90 -26.23
C SER A 272 4.72 5.88 -26.79
N GLU A 273 3.98 6.59 -25.94
CA GLU A 273 2.97 7.56 -26.32
C GLU A 273 3.47 9.01 -26.30
N ASP A 274 4.75 9.24 -25.90
CA ASP A 274 5.36 10.55 -25.76
C ASP A 274 6.26 10.89 -26.94
N ASP A 275 6.36 12.18 -27.28
CA ASP A 275 7.28 12.73 -28.28
C ASP A 275 8.12 13.84 -27.67
N GLN A 276 9.35 13.49 -27.26
CA GLN A 276 10.27 14.43 -26.60
C GLN A 276 10.70 15.63 -27.46
N ARG A 277 10.49 15.60 -28.80
CA ARG A 277 10.75 16.75 -29.68
C ARG A 277 9.80 17.93 -29.42
N ARG A 278 8.74 17.72 -28.66
CA ARG A 278 7.81 18.78 -28.23
C ARG A 278 8.34 19.65 -27.11
N TYR A 279 9.32 19.16 -26.34
CA TYR A 279 9.84 19.85 -25.16
C TYR A 279 11.38 19.84 -25.04
N ARG A 280 12.09 19.23 -25.98
CA ARG A 280 13.55 19.26 -26.11
C ARG A 280 13.96 19.84 -27.44
N THR A 281 15.04 20.66 -27.45
CA THR A 281 15.62 21.18 -28.67
C THR A 281 16.44 20.11 -29.39
N ALA A 282 16.78 20.38 -30.67
CA ALA A 282 17.64 19.48 -31.44
C ALA A 282 19.04 19.37 -30.79
N GLU A 283 19.59 20.47 -30.29
CA GLU A 283 20.88 20.53 -29.59
C GLU A 283 20.90 19.69 -28.33
N GLU A 284 19.79 19.75 -27.53
CA GLU A 284 19.63 18.90 -26.34
C GLU A 284 19.58 17.43 -26.70
N LEU A 285 18.83 17.05 -27.73
CA LEU A 285 18.75 15.68 -28.20
C LEU A 285 20.10 15.14 -28.71
N GLU A 286 20.86 15.97 -29.37
CA GLU A 286 22.23 15.63 -29.83
C GLU A 286 23.18 15.47 -28.63
N ALA A 287 23.08 16.33 -27.63
CA ALA A 287 23.85 16.23 -26.39
C ALA A 287 23.60 14.92 -25.65
N LEU A 288 22.33 14.47 -25.54
CA LEU A 288 21.96 13.17 -24.97
C LEU A 288 22.69 12.01 -25.67
N THR A 289 22.77 12.06 -27.01
CA THR A 289 23.45 11.00 -27.78
C THR A 289 24.95 10.95 -27.50
N ARG A 290 25.58 12.11 -27.27
CA ARG A 290 27.02 12.18 -26.92
C ARG A 290 27.26 11.68 -25.48
N ASN A 291 26.31 11.83 -24.61
CA ASN A 291 26.40 11.47 -23.19
C ASN A 291 25.96 10.02 -22.91
N ASP A 292 25.69 9.22 -23.92
CA ASP A 292 25.21 7.84 -23.75
C ASP A 292 26.17 7.02 -22.87
N CYS A 293 25.71 6.67 -21.68
CA CYS A 293 26.51 5.97 -20.66
C CYS A 293 27.03 4.60 -21.14
N LEU A 294 26.27 3.88 -21.96
CA LEU A 294 26.68 2.60 -22.51
C LEU A 294 27.84 2.77 -23.48
N ILE A 295 27.77 3.79 -24.36
CA ILE A 295 28.84 4.09 -25.33
C ILE A 295 30.09 4.57 -24.60
N GLN A 296 29.96 5.46 -23.64
CA GLN A 296 31.08 5.96 -22.84
C GLN A 296 31.78 4.84 -22.08
N PHE A 297 31.01 3.95 -21.43
CA PHE A 297 31.61 2.85 -20.69
C PHE A 297 32.28 1.82 -21.60
N ARG A 298 31.69 1.50 -22.77
CA ARG A 298 32.32 0.69 -23.79
C ARG A 298 33.67 1.27 -24.22
N THR A 299 33.70 2.56 -24.55
CA THR A 299 34.90 3.26 -25.00
C THR A 299 36.01 3.15 -23.95
N ARG A 300 35.67 3.42 -22.67
CA ARG A 300 36.61 3.28 -21.56
C ARG A 300 37.19 1.87 -21.43
N LEU A 301 36.36 0.82 -21.55
CA LEU A 301 36.83 -0.56 -21.41
C LEU A 301 37.77 -0.98 -22.57
N VAL A 302 37.58 -0.40 -23.78
CA VAL A 302 38.48 -0.62 -24.90
C VAL A 302 39.79 0.15 -24.71
N GLU A 303 39.75 1.42 -24.33
CA GLU A 303 40.92 2.25 -24.07
C GLU A 303 41.80 1.67 -22.94
N GLU A 304 41.19 1.07 -21.93
CA GLU A 304 41.87 0.40 -20.82
C GLU A 304 42.36 -1.02 -21.17
N GLY A 305 42.08 -1.52 -22.39
CA GLY A 305 42.49 -2.85 -22.85
C GLY A 305 41.75 -4.03 -22.24
N ILE A 306 40.64 -3.79 -21.56
CA ILE A 306 39.78 -4.81 -20.93
C ILE A 306 38.95 -5.55 -21.97
N LEU A 307 38.44 -4.82 -22.98
CA LEU A 307 37.69 -5.34 -24.11
C LEU A 307 38.42 -5.01 -25.40
N ASP A 308 38.41 -5.97 -26.36
CA ASP A 308 38.82 -5.83 -27.71
C ASP A 308 37.65 -6.08 -28.69
N ASP A 309 37.85 -5.88 -29.96
CA ASP A 309 36.79 -6.05 -30.98
C ASP A 309 36.22 -7.48 -31.00
N GLN A 310 37.04 -8.50 -30.72
CA GLN A 310 36.59 -9.88 -30.68
C GLN A 310 35.63 -10.11 -29.48
N LYS A 311 36.03 -9.71 -28.25
CA LYS A 311 35.20 -9.85 -27.07
C LYS A 311 33.91 -9.04 -27.18
N LEU A 312 33.97 -7.84 -27.76
CA LEU A 312 32.78 -7.02 -28.02
C LEU A 312 31.80 -7.75 -28.94
N ALA A 313 32.29 -8.36 -30.03
CA ALA A 313 31.46 -9.12 -30.97
C ALA A 313 30.83 -10.36 -30.28
N GLU A 314 31.58 -11.06 -29.44
CA GLU A 314 31.09 -12.22 -28.66
C GLU A 314 29.99 -11.81 -27.70
N ILE A 315 30.14 -10.69 -26.98
CA ILE A 315 29.11 -10.17 -26.06
C ILE A 315 27.85 -9.73 -26.81
N ASP A 316 28.01 -9.03 -27.95
CA ASP A 316 26.90 -8.59 -28.79
C ASP A 316 26.08 -9.79 -29.32
N GLU A 317 26.74 -10.84 -29.80
CA GLU A 317 26.09 -12.05 -30.30
C GLU A 317 25.35 -12.80 -29.18
N ASP A 318 25.97 -12.93 -28.02
CA ASP A 318 25.37 -13.60 -26.86
C ASP A 318 24.12 -12.86 -26.37
N VAL A 319 24.20 -11.55 -26.15
CA VAL A 319 23.08 -10.70 -25.73
C VAL A 319 21.94 -10.74 -26.75
N LYS A 320 22.26 -10.64 -28.04
CA LYS A 320 21.27 -10.72 -29.12
C LYS A 320 20.57 -12.09 -29.14
N ALA A 321 21.34 -13.17 -28.95
CA ALA A 321 20.81 -14.51 -28.88
C ALA A 321 19.86 -14.67 -27.65
N GLU A 322 20.25 -14.12 -26.49
CA GLU A 322 19.43 -14.13 -25.26
C GLU A 322 18.10 -13.41 -25.47
N VAL A 323 18.10 -12.17 -25.98
CA VAL A 323 16.89 -11.39 -26.25
C VAL A 323 16.00 -12.09 -27.27
N ASN A 324 16.59 -12.70 -28.30
CA ASN A 324 15.84 -13.46 -29.30
C ASN A 324 15.17 -14.70 -28.71
N ARG A 325 15.90 -15.46 -27.88
CA ARG A 325 15.32 -16.63 -27.17
C ARG A 325 14.17 -16.20 -26.26
N ALA A 326 14.37 -15.19 -25.41
CA ALA A 326 13.36 -14.66 -24.50
C ALA A 326 12.11 -14.21 -25.26
N THR A 327 12.29 -13.40 -26.32
CA THR A 327 11.20 -12.91 -27.16
C THR A 327 10.44 -14.08 -27.81
N LYS A 328 11.14 -15.05 -28.39
CA LYS A 328 10.52 -16.21 -29.04
C LYS A 328 9.72 -17.05 -28.05
N THR A 329 10.27 -17.29 -26.86
CA THR A 329 9.59 -18.05 -25.80
C THR A 329 8.33 -17.31 -25.35
N ALA A 330 8.43 -16.02 -25.02
CA ALA A 330 7.29 -15.22 -24.58
C ALA A 330 6.20 -15.10 -25.66
N MET A 331 6.57 -14.95 -26.94
CA MET A 331 5.62 -14.96 -28.04
C MET A 331 4.96 -16.31 -28.27
N GLY A 332 5.59 -17.40 -27.89
CA GLY A 332 5.06 -18.76 -27.97
C GLY A 332 4.20 -19.19 -26.76
N SER A 333 4.22 -18.40 -25.68
CA SER A 333 3.38 -18.65 -24.51
C SER A 333 1.91 -18.33 -24.81
N ARG A 334 0.98 -18.97 -24.09
CA ARG A 334 -0.45 -18.75 -24.26
C ARG A 334 -0.84 -17.28 -23.99
N ASP A 335 -1.94 -16.87 -24.55
CA ASP A 335 -2.56 -15.60 -24.18
C ASP A 335 -3.39 -15.80 -22.88
N ALA A 336 -3.70 -14.69 -22.21
CA ALA A 336 -4.54 -14.72 -21.01
C ALA A 336 -5.98 -15.09 -21.38
N GLU A 337 -6.62 -15.94 -20.56
CA GLU A 337 -8.04 -16.18 -20.64
C GLU A 337 -8.81 -15.05 -19.93
N PRO A 338 -9.98 -14.64 -20.43
CA PRO A 338 -10.74 -13.52 -19.83
C PRO A 338 -11.04 -13.68 -18.35
N GLU A 339 -11.29 -14.90 -17.89
CA GLU A 339 -11.63 -15.24 -16.52
C GLU A 339 -10.45 -15.05 -15.55
N GLU A 340 -9.22 -15.04 -16.04
CA GLU A 340 -8.02 -14.76 -15.23
C GLU A 340 -8.02 -13.33 -14.65
N ALA A 341 -8.82 -12.43 -15.25
CA ALA A 341 -9.07 -11.10 -14.68
C ALA A 341 -9.76 -11.15 -13.30
N LEU A 342 -10.41 -12.23 -12.93
CA LEU A 342 -11.10 -12.41 -11.65
C LEU A 342 -10.22 -13.10 -10.59
N THR A 343 -9.01 -13.52 -10.93
CA THR A 343 -8.13 -14.27 -10.02
C THR A 343 -7.29 -13.35 -9.16
N ASN A 344 -6.93 -13.82 -7.95
CA ASN A 344 -6.06 -13.12 -7.01
C ASN A 344 -6.59 -11.73 -6.57
N VAL A 345 -7.90 -11.54 -6.51
CA VAL A 345 -8.52 -10.36 -5.90
C VAL A 345 -8.39 -10.45 -4.38
N TYR A 346 -8.69 -11.63 -3.83
CA TYR A 346 -8.54 -11.96 -2.40
C TYR A 346 -7.71 -13.24 -2.22
N GLY A 347 -7.14 -13.39 -1.03
CA GLY A 347 -6.44 -14.62 -0.62
C GLY A 347 -7.41 -15.75 -0.33
N SER A 348 -6.96 -16.99 -0.49
CA SER A 348 -7.79 -18.19 -0.28
C SER A 348 -7.82 -18.69 1.17
N ALA A 349 -6.89 -18.26 2.01
CA ALA A 349 -6.78 -18.71 3.41
C ALA A 349 -7.59 -17.81 4.34
N VAL A 350 -8.92 -17.77 4.16
CA VAL A 350 -9.82 -16.97 5.01
C VAL A 350 -9.98 -17.65 6.38
N PRO A 351 -9.91 -16.90 7.50
CA PRO A 351 -10.10 -17.46 8.83
C PRO A 351 -11.49 -18.06 9.03
N GLU A 352 -11.54 -19.29 9.55
CA GLU A 352 -12.78 -19.96 9.89
C GLU A 352 -13.29 -19.54 11.28
N ALA A 353 -14.60 -19.74 11.55
CA ALA A 353 -15.20 -19.47 12.85
C ALA A 353 -14.51 -20.26 13.97
N ILE A 354 -14.22 -19.56 15.07
CA ILE A 354 -13.76 -20.19 16.31
C ILE A 354 -14.78 -19.83 17.40
N GLU A 355 -15.47 -20.84 17.90
CA GLU A 355 -16.37 -20.64 19.04
C GLU A 355 -15.57 -20.43 20.32
N PRO A 356 -16.03 -19.53 21.22
CA PRO A 356 -15.36 -19.34 22.50
C PRO A 356 -15.44 -20.61 23.35
N ASP A 357 -14.37 -20.88 24.12
CA ASP A 357 -14.43 -21.98 25.09
C ASP A 357 -15.64 -21.77 26.06
N ALA A 358 -16.48 -22.77 26.15
CA ALA A 358 -17.67 -22.73 27.02
C ALA A 358 -17.36 -22.49 28.49
N ASN A 359 -16.13 -22.75 28.93
CA ASN A 359 -15.65 -22.54 30.28
C ASN A 359 -14.81 -21.24 30.41
N ALA A 360 -14.63 -20.48 29.33
CA ALA A 360 -13.86 -19.24 29.39
C ALA A 360 -14.51 -18.27 30.40
N PRO A 361 -13.71 -17.55 31.15
CA PRO A 361 -14.22 -16.44 31.95
C PRO A 361 -14.97 -15.44 31.07
N VAL A 362 -16.06 -14.93 31.54
CA VAL A 362 -16.87 -13.91 30.85
C VAL A 362 -16.74 -12.60 31.60
N GLU A 363 -16.40 -11.55 30.90
CA GLU A 363 -16.22 -10.22 31.45
C GLU A 363 -17.24 -9.25 30.88
N SER A 364 -17.78 -8.37 31.72
CA SER A 364 -18.70 -7.31 31.28
C SER A 364 -17.90 -6.13 30.74
N LEU A 365 -17.67 -6.09 29.43
CA LEU A 365 -16.79 -5.13 28.73
C LEU A 365 -17.60 -4.16 27.87
N ASN A 366 -17.11 -2.90 27.78
CA ASN A 366 -17.50 -2.00 26.72
C ASN A 366 -16.64 -2.25 25.47
N MET A 367 -16.97 -1.62 24.34
CA MET A 367 -16.28 -1.88 23.07
C MET A 367 -14.78 -1.53 23.11
N VAL A 368 -14.39 -0.45 23.80
CA VAL A 368 -12.96 -0.09 23.97
C VAL A 368 -12.20 -1.22 24.67
N GLN A 369 -12.77 -1.73 25.76
CA GLN A 369 -12.16 -2.82 26.53
C GLN A 369 -12.09 -4.13 25.73
N ALA A 370 -13.13 -4.42 24.95
CA ALA A 370 -13.18 -5.62 24.10
C ALA A 370 -12.15 -5.56 22.97
N LEU A 371 -11.99 -4.40 22.34
CA LEU A 371 -10.95 -4.18 21.31
C LEU A 371 -9.53 -4.26 21.91
N ASN A 372 -9.32 -3.64 23.07
CA ASN A 372 -8.04 -3.72 23.79
C ASN A 372 -7.70 -5.18 24.12
N GLN A 373 -8.68 -5.94 24.63
CA GLN A 373 -8.50 -7.36 24.93
C GLN A 373 -8.16 -8.16 23.66
N ALA A 374 -8.86 -7.93 22.54
CA ALA A 374 -8.57 -8.59 21.26
C ALA A 374 -7.13 -8.35 20.79
N ILE A 375 -6.70 -7.09 20.79
CA ILE A 375 -5.34 -6.72 20.38
C ILE A 375 -4.31 -7.35 21.33
N GLY A 376 -4.52 -7.24 22.63
CA GLY A 376 -3.60 -7.78 23.63
C GLY A 376 -3.47 -9.31 23.57
N GLU A 377 -4.56 -10.03 23.31
CA GLU A 377 -4.55 -11.48 23.13
C GLU A 377 -3.85 -11.90 21.82
N GLU A 378 -4.11 -11.21 20.70
CA GLU A 378 -3.43 -11.50 19.43
C GLU A 378 -1.94 -11.15 19.47
N MET A 379 -1.55 -10.06 20.12
CA MET A 379 -0.13 -9.74 20.36
C MET A 379 0.56 -10.76 21.26
N ALA A 380 -0.15 -11.37 22.19
CA ALA A 380 0.39 -12.45 23.03
C ALA A 380 0.52 -13.77 22.25
N ARG A 381 -0.39 -14.04 21.34
CA ARG A 381 -0.43 -15.26 20.51
C ARG A 381 0.64 -15.27 19.44
N ASP A 382 0.86 -14.13 18.79
CA ASP A 382 1.73 -14.02 17.62
C ASP A 382 2.65 -12.80 17.74
N GLU A 383 3.95 -13.04 17.78
CA GLU A 383 4.98 -11.99 17.90
C GLU A 383 5.04 -11.05 16.68
N ARG A 384 4.47 -11.45 15.55
CA ARG A 384 4.40 -10.62 14.34
C ARG A 384 3.36 -9.50 14.44
N VAL A 385 2.33 -9.67 15.31
CA VAL A 385 1.27 -8.68 15.50
C VAL A 385 1.82 -7.48 16.27
N LEU A 386 1.64 -6.29 15.74
CA LEU A 386 2.05 -5.02 16.36
C LEU A 386 1.00 -3.92 16.13
N VAL A 387 1.03 -2.90 16.94
CA VAL A 387 0.17 -1.71 16.80
C VAL A 387 1.04 -0.51 16.45
N MET A 388 0.58 0.30 15.52
CA MET A 388 1.24 1.56 15.16
C MET A 388 0.22 2.65 14.85
N GLY A 389 0.59 3.89 15.06
CA GLY A 389 -0.26 5.05 14.81
C GLY A 389 0.11 6.23 15.70
N GLU A 390 -0.71 7.26 15.64
CA GLU A 390 -0.50 8.47 16.45
C GLU A 390 -1.02 8.28 17.87
N ASP A 391 -0.21 8.62 18.88
CA ASP A 391 -0.58 8.54 20.30
C ASP A 391 -0.97 7.12 20.82
N VAL A 392 -0.64 6.06 20.11
CA VAL A 392 -1.00 4.67 20.49
C VAL A 392 -0.11 4.09 21.57
N GLY A 393 1.07 4.67 21.79
CA GLY A 393 2.08 4.25 22.75
C GLY A 393 1.70 4.54 24.22
N PRO A 394 2.50 5.31 24.98
CA PRO A 394 2.25 5.54 26.42
C PRO A 394 0.91 6.17 26.75
N LYS A 395 0.30 6.93 25.81
CA LYS A 395 -1.02 7.54 25.97
C LYS A 395 -2.16 6.52 25.87
N GLY A 396 -1.97 5.41 25.15
CA GLY A 396 -2.99 4.38 24.98
C GLY A 396 -4.04 4.68 23.91
N GLY A 397 -3.73 5.57 22.93
CA GLY A 397 -4.64 6.02 21.89
C GLY A 397 -5.59 7.14 22.33
N VAL A 398 -6.18 7.84 21.36
CA VAL A 398 -7.13 8.94 21.63
C VAL A 398 -8.36 8.46 22.44
N PHE A 399 -8.81 7.24 22.18
CA PHE A 399 -9.97 6.63 22.83
C PHE A 399 -9.62 5.54 23.86
N LEU A 400 -8.32 5.34 24.14
CA LEU A 400 -7.77 4.36 25.08
C LEU A 400 -7.96 2.90 24.62
N VAL A 401 -7.96 2.65 23.32
CA VAL A 401 -8.06 1.26 22.81
C VAL A 401 -6.75 0.51 23.03
N THR A 402 -5.61 1.19 23.04
CA THR A 402 -4.27 0.60 23.22
C THR A 402 -3.70 0.79 24.62
N ASP A 403 -4.55 1.24 25.58
CA ASP A 403 -4.14 1.48 26.98
C ASP A 403 -3.47 0.25 27.62
N GLY A 404 -2.30 0.46 28.24
CA GLY A 404 -1.51 -0.58 28.90
C GLY A 404 -0.73 -1.52 27.95
N LEU A 405 -0.97 -1.48 26.63
CA LEU A 405 -0.25 -2.36 25.70
C LEU A 405 1.22 -1.95 25.55
N TYR A 406 1.51 -0.65 25.60
CA TYR A 406 2.89 -0.15 25.54
C TYR A 406 3.72 -0.65 26.73
N ASP A 407 3.17 -0.59 27.94
CA ASP A 407 3.84 -1.07 29.16
C ASP A 407 4.13 -2.57 29.10
N LYS A 408 3.27 -3.34 28.44
CA LYS A 408 3.37 -4.79 28.30
C LYS A 408 4.32 -5.24 27.21
N TYR A 409 4.30 -4.56 26.05
CA TYR A 409 4.99 -5.03 24.83
C TYR A 409 6.13 -4.13 24.38
N GLY A 410 6.25 -2.92 24.90
CA GLY A 410 7.30 -1.96 24.60
C GLY A 410 7.18 -1.28 23.22
N GLU A 411 8.10 -0.34 22.98
CA GLU A 411 8.16 0.51 21.77
C GLU A 411 8.32 -0.30 20.47
N GLY A 412 8.93 -1.49 20.52
CA GLY A 412 9.11 -2.36 19.35
C GLY A 412 7.81 -3.05 18.87
N ARG A 413 6.73 -3.00 19.65
CA ARG A 413 5.45 -3.64 19.32
C ARG A 413 4.25 -2.68 19.40
N VAL A 414 4.40 -1.54 20.09
CA VAL A 414 3.39 -0.46 20.15
C VAL A 414 4.12 0.84 19.80
N ILE A 415 3.90 1.30 18.58
CA ILE A 415 4.76 2.28 17.90
C ILE A 415 4.01 3.60 17.72
N ASP A 416 4.46 4.66 18.41
CA ASP A 416 4.01 6.01 18.08
C ASP A 416 4.65 6.47 16.77
N THR A 417 3.85 6.99 15.85
CA THR A 417 4.30 7.49 14.55
C THR A 417 4.23 9.01 14.47
N PRO A 418 4.96 9.63 13.53
CA PRO A 418 4.64 11.00 13.11
C PRO A 418 3.20 11.12 12.59
N LEU A 419 2.66 12.37 12.59
CA LEU A 419 1.38 12.67 11.93
C LEU A 419 1.60 12.68 10.42
N ALA A 420 1.33 11.53 9.80
CA ALA A 420 1.51 11.30 8.37
C ALA A 420 0.70 10.06 7.96
N GLU A 421 -0.61 10.18 7.84
CA GLU A 421 -1.53 9.06 7.66
C GLU A 421 -1.26 8.27 6.38
N SER A 422 -0.80 8.94 5.30
CA SER A 422 -0.38 8.25 4.08
C SER A 422 0.73 7.25 4.38
N SER A 423 1.76 7.69 5.09
CA SER A 423 2.87 6.82 5.47
C SER A 423 2.53 5.83 6.57
N ILE A 424 1.62 6.15 7.50
CA ILE A 424 1.16 5.15 8.47
C ILE A 424 0.60 3.93 7.72
N ALA A 425 -0.26 4.15 6.72
CA ALA A 425 -0.79 3.07 5.89
C ALA A 425 0.28 2.38 5.03
N GLY A 426 1.08 3.15 4.30
CA GLY A 426 2.09 2.60 3.40
C GLY A 426 3.26 1.92 4.11
N PHE A 427 3.69 2.45 5.26
CA PHE A 427 4.72 1.85 6.10
C PHE A 427 4.24 0.51 6.68
N ALA A 428 2.99 0.47 7.18
CA ALA A 428 2.36 -0.78 7.62
C ALA A 428 2.30 -1.81 6.49
N ALA A 429 1.98 -1.40 5.25
CA ALA A 429 2.01 -2.30 4.09
C ALA A 429 3.42 -2.88 3.84
N GLY A 430 4.45 -2.06 3.94
CA GLY A 430 5.84 -2.51 3.85
C GLY A 430 6.21 -3.52 4.94
N MET A 431 5.81 -3.25 6.18
CA MET A 431 5.98 -4.18 7.31
C MET A 431 5.25 -5.50 7.07
N ALA A 432 4.01 -5.45 6.55
CA ALA A 432 3.21 -6.63 6.25
C ALA A 432 3.85 -7.50 5.16
N MET A 433 4.35 -6.89 4.09
CA MET A 433 5.11 -7.61 3.05
C MET A 433 6.38 -8.26 3.63
N ALA A 434 7.01 -7.63 4.63
CA ALA A 434 8.18 -8.18 5.33
C ALA A 434 7.82 -9.17 6.45
N GLY A 435 6.55 -9.60 6.57
CA GLY A 435 6.14 -10.69 7.46
C GLY A 435 5.60 -10.25 8.82
N ARG A 436 5.39 -8.96 9.07
CA ARG A 436 4.68 -8.45 10.25
C ARG A 436 3.16 -8.47 10.00
N ILE A 437 2.38 -8.28 11.07
CA ILE A 437 0.93 -8.13 11.02
C ILE A 437 0.59 -6.82 11.74
N PRO A 438 0.70 -5.68 11.05
CA PRO A 438 0.47 -4.39 11.68
C PRO A 438 -1.02 -4.07 11.80
N ILE A 439 -1.37 -3.51 12.96
CA ILE A 439 -2.64 -2.84 13.23
C ILE A 439 -2.34 -1.34 13.21
N ALA A 440 -2.64 -0.69 12.08
CA ALA A 440 -2.41 0.74 11.89
C ALA A 440 -3.64 1.53 12.35
N GLU A 441 -3.50 2.36 13.38
CA GLU A 441 -4.58 3.22 13.88
C GLU A 441 -4.53 4.60 13.24
N MET A 442 -5.63 5.01 12.61
CA MET A 442 -5.92 6.40 12.25
C MET A 442 -6.77 7.00 13.36
N GLN A 443 -6.47 8.23 13.81
CA GLN A 443 -7.20 8.84 14.92
C GLN A 443 -8.70 9.02 14.63
N PHE A 444 -9.07 9.27 13.36
CA PHE A 444 -10.44 9.35 12.87
C PHE A 444 -10.52 8.89 11.41
N THR A 445 -11.66 8.34 10.99
CA THR A 445 -11.91 8.03 9.59
C THR A 445 -11.77 9.25 8.69
N ASP A 446 -12.10 10.41 9.21
CA ASP A 446 -11.96 11.72 8.53
C ASP A 446 -10.53 11.95 8.03
N PHE A 447 -9.52 11.52 8.78
CA PHE A 447 -8.09 11.67 8.45
C PHE A 447 -7.57 10.56 7.53
N ALA A 448 -8.25 9.42 7.48
CA ALA A 448 -7.91 8.36 6.53
C ALA A 448 -7.97 8.81 5.06
N HIS A 449 -8.63 9.94 4.76
CA HIS A 449 -8.58 10.58 3.45
C HIS A 449 -7.16 10.97 3.02
N MET A 450 -6.27 11.31 3.95
CA MET A 450 -4.86 11.59 3.66
C MET A 450 -4.12 10.33 3.16
N ALA A 451 -4.56 9.15 3.62
CA ALA A 451 -4.03 7.85 3.21
C ALA A 451 -4.79 7.24 2.02
N PHE A 452 -5.70 7.96 1.37
CA PHE A 452 -6.60 7.41 0.36
C PHE A 452 -5.85 6.67 -0.76
N SER A 453 -4.79 7.26 -1.30
CA SER A 453 -4.00 6.63 -2.36
C SER A 453 -3.29 5.36 -1.88
N GLN A 454 -2.67 5.39 -0.69
CA GLN A 454 -2.04 4.20 -0.12
C GLN A 454 -3.06 3.07 0.12
N ILE A 455 -4.25 3.40 0.62
CA ILE A 455 -5.28 2.38 0.89
C ILE A 455 -5.86 1.82 -0.40
N THR A 456 -6.32 2.68 -1.33
CA THR A 456 -7.11 2.23 -2.50
C THR A 456 -6.28 1.90 -3.73
N ASN A 457 -5.16 2.59 -3.97
CA ASN A 457 -4.31 2.33 -5.13
C ASN A 457 -3.20 1.31 -4.84
N GLU A 458 -2.72 1.26 -3.59
CA GLU A 458 -1.62 0.37 -3.21
C GLU A 458 -2.14 -0.87 -2.48
N ILE A 459 -2.48 -0.74 -1.21
CA ILE A 459 -2.82 -1.84 -0.29
C ILE A 459 -3.90 -2.76 -0.89
N ALA A 460 -4.99 -2.19 -1.40
CA ALA A 460 -6.06 -2.93 -2.05
C ALA A 460 -5.61 -3.76 -3.26
N LYS A 461 -4.61 -3.29 -3.99
CA LYS A 461 -4.24 -3.85 -5.29
C LYS A 461 -2.96 -4.68 -5.28
N ILE A 462 -2.18 -4.69 -4.19
CA ILE A 462 -0.90 -5.41 -4.11
C ILE A 462 -1.05 -6.87 -4.52
N ARG A 463 -2.03 -7.60 -3.98
CA ARG A 463 -2.25 -9.01 -4.32
C ARG A 463 -2.60 -9.18 -5.80
N TYR A 464 -3.54 -8.42 -6.29
CA TYR A 464 -4.01 -8.50 -7.68
C TYR A 464 -2.90 -8.15 -8.66
N ARG A 465 -2.21 -7.02 -8.45
CA ARG A 465 -1.17 -6.53 -9.37
C ARG A 465 0.10 -7.37 -9.39
N SER A 466 0.38 -8.10 -8.31
CA SER A 466 1.49 -9.06 -8.23
C SER A 466 1.09 -10.48 -8.62
N ASN A 467 -0.09 -10.66 -9.20
CA ASN A 467 -0.66 -11.98 -9.54
C ASN A 467 -0.67 -12.97 -8.35
N GLY A 468 -0.89 -12.47 -7.13
CA GLY A 468 -0.95 -13.27 -5.90
C GLY A 468 0.41 -13.54 -5.23
N ASP A 469 1.51 -13.05 -5.79
CA ASP A 469 2.85 -13.25 -5.24
C ASP A 469 3.03 -12.54 -3.89
N TRP A 470 2.42 -11.38 -3.71
CA TRP A 470 2.39 -10.61 -2.48
C TRP A 470 0.99 -10.56 -1.86
N GLY A 471 0.92 -10.68 -0.53
CA GLY A 471 -0.23 -10.35 0.29
C GLY A 471 0.14 -9.26 1.30
N VAL A 472 -0.86 -8.57 1.83
CA VAL A 472 -0.68 -7.49 2.82
C VAL A 472 -1.62 -7.75 4.00
N PRO A 473 -1.29 -8.72 4.87
CA PRO A 473 -2.07 -9.00 6.08
C PRO A 473 -1.90 -7.84 7.08
N MET A 474 -2.86 -6.93 7.09
CA MET A 474 -2.86 -5.77 7.98
C MET A 474 -4.26 -5.28 8.27
N VAL A 475 -4.41 -4.56 9.38
CA VAL A 475 -5.66 -3.88 9.74
C VAL A 475 -5.41 -2.38 9.79
N VAL A 476 -6.27 -1.60 9.15
CA VAL A 476 -6.36 -0.15 9.36
C VAL A 476 -7.59 0.10 10.23
N ARG A 477 -7.39 0.51 11.49
CA ARG A 477 -8.46 0.88 12.43
C ARG A 477 -8.71 2.38 12.40
N ALA A 478 -9.98 2.77 12.45
CA ALA A 478 -10.32 4.18 12.59
C ALA A 478 -11.67 4.38 13.26
N PRO A 479 -11.75 5.27 14.26
CA PRO A 479 -13.02 5.71 14.84
C PRO A 479 -13.86 6.50 13.85
N MET A 480 -15.15 6.13 13.70
CA MET A 480 -16.08 6.75 12.76
C MET A 480 -17.34 7.31 13.45
N GLY A 481 -18.15 7.99 12.67
CA GLY A 481 -19.56 8.28 12.96
C GLY A 481 -19.79 9.50 13.86
N GLY A 482 -21.02 9.92 13.88
CA GLY A 482 -21.49 11.14 14.54
C GLY A 482 -22.22 10.94 15.84
N GLY A 483 -23.02 11.95 16.20
CA GLY A 483 -23.77 11.99 17.46
C GLY A 483 -22.93 12.38 18.68
N SER A 484 -21.68 12.79 18.46
CA SER A 484 -20.72 13.23 19.48
C SER A 484 -20.32 14.71 19.37
N ASN A 485 -20.98 15.48 18.51
CA ASN A 485 -20.65 16.87 18.20
C ASN A 485 -19.23 17.07 17.65
N GLY A 486 -18.70 16.09 16.88
CA GLY A 486 -17.38 16.16 16.25
C GLY A 486 -17.34 17.04 14.98
N ALA A 487 -18.50 17.47 14.48
CA ALA A 487 -18.65 18.31 13.29
C ALA A 487 -18.00 17.72 12.03
N LEU A 488 -17.52 18.60 11.13
CA LEU A 488 -17.12 18.26 9.75
C LEU A 488 -15.94 17.29 9.66
N TYR A 489 -15.04 17.31 10.63
CA TYR A 489 -13.73 16.63 10.52
C TYR A 489 -13.48 15.57 11.61
N HIS A 490 -14.53 15.21 12.39
CA HIS A 490 -14.44 14.18 13.43
C HIS A 490 -15.71 13.34 13.54
N SER A 491 -16.54 13.32 12.51
CA SER A 491 -17.87 12.65 12.55
C SER A 491 -18.25 11.94 11.26
N GLN A 492 -17.33 11.79 10.30
CA GLN A 492 -17.68 11.21 9.03
C GLN A 492 -17.94 9.70 9.12
N SER A 493 -18.92 9.26 8.34
CA SER A 493 -19.12 7.88 7.92
C SER A 493 -18.80 7.84 6.45
N ILE A 494 -17.69 7.21 6.08
CA ILE A 494 -17.08 7.32 4.73
C ILE A 494 -16.71 5.97 4.14
N GLU A 495 -17.25 4.92 4.70
CA GLU A 495 -16.98 3.54 4.32
C GLU A 495 -17.15 3.29 2.82
N ALA A 496 -18.20 3.86 2.20
CA ALA A 496 -18.44 3.71 0.78
C ALA A 496 -17.31 4.27 -0.10
N ARG A 497 -16.59 5.29 0.36
CA ARG A 497 -15.49 5.92 -0.39
C ARG A 497 -14.27 5.03 -0.51
N PHE A 498 -14.08 4.10 0.42
CA PHE A 498 -12.97 3.14 0.44
C PHE A 498 -13.35 1.79 -0.16
N ALA A 499 -14.59 1.53 -0.52
CA ALA A 499 -15.05 0.26 -1.09
C ALA A 499 -14.34 -0.03 -2.41
N THR A 500 -13.23 -0.76 -2.32
CA THR A 500 -12.34 -1.10 -3.44
C THR A 500 -12.04 -2.60 -3.42
N PRO A 501 -12.18 -3.34 -4.53
CA PRO A 501 -11.81 -4.75 -4.59
C PRO A 501 -10.38 -5.00 -4.11
N GLY A 502 -10.22 -6.02 -3.26
CA GLY A 502 -8.98 -6.34 -2.55
C GLY A 502 -8.91 -5.80 -1.11
N LEU A 503 -9.87 -4.96 -0.69
CA LEU A 503 -10.09 -4.56 0.70
C LEU A 503 -11.32 -5.25 1.28
N LYS A 504 -11.34 -5.40 2.61
CA LYS A 504 -12.56 -5.71 3.38
C LYS A 504 -12.84 -4.56 4.32
N ILE A 505 -14.12 -4.19 4.49
CA ILE A 505 -14.54 -3.10 5.39
C ILE A 505 -15.51 -3.64 6.42
N VAL A 506 -15.13 -3.54 7.69
CA VAL A 506 -15.84 -4.12 8.84
C VAL A 506 -16.27 -3.03 9.81
N ILE A 507 -17.52 -3.09 10.27
CA ILE A 507 -18.11 -2.12 11.20
C ILE A 507 -18.90 -2.87 12.29
N PRO A 508 -18.31 -3.16 13.44
CA PRO A 508 -18.98 -3.90 14.53
C PRO A 508 -20.08 -3.08 15.18
N SER A 509 -21.09 -3.77 15.69
CA SER A 509 -22.25 -3.16 16.38
C SER A 509 -22.22 -3.28 17.91
N GLY A 510 -21.30 -4.06 18.48
CA GLY A 510 -21.20 -4.24 19.94
C GLY A 510 -19.86 -4.80 20.38
N PRO A 511 -19.60 -4.85 21.71
CA PRO A 511 -18.32 -5.29 22.28
C PRO A 511 -17.91 -6.71 21.86
N ARG A 512 -18.84 -7.68 21.96
CA ARG A 512 -18.57 -9.08 21.60
C ARG A 512 -18.27 -9.23 20.12
N GLU A 513 -19.03 -8.55 19.26
CA GLU A 513 -18.81 -8.52 17.83
C GLU A 513 -17.45 -7.87 17.49
N ALA A 514 -17.14 -6.75 18.13
CA ALA A 514 -15.90 -6.01 17.89
C ALA A 514 -14.66 -6.87 18.15
N LYS A 515 -14.63 -7.62 19.27
CA LYS A 515 -13.51 -8.53 19.58
C LYS A 515 -13.41 -9.65 18.53
N GLY A 516 -14.49 -10.39 18.28
CA GLY A 516 -14.44 -11.55 17.37
C GLY A 516 -14.12 -11.17 15.93
N LEU A 517 -14.67 -10.06 15.43
CA LEU A 517 -14.39 -9.54 14.09
C LEU A 517 -12.96 -8.97 13.98
N LEU A 518 -12.45 -8.33 15.04
CA LEU A 518 -11.07 -7.82 15.00
C LEU A 518 -10.04 -8.95 14.99
N VAL A 519 -10.27 -10.02 15.73
CA VAL A 519 -9.45 -11.23 15.68
C VAL A 519 -9.44 -11.81 14.25
N ALA A 520 -10.60 -11.88 13.60
CA ALA A 520 -10.69 -12.30 12.21
C ALA A 520 -9.91 -11.38 11.26
N ALA A 521 -10.05 -10.07 11.44
CA ALA A 521 -9.36 -9.07 10.63
C ALA A 521 -7.82 -9.14 10.77
N ILE A 522 -7.30 -9.36 11.99
CA ILE A 522 -5.86 -9.52 12.24
C ILE A 522 -5.30 -10.77 11.56
N ARG A 523 -6.11 -11.83 11.45
CA ARG A 523 -5.71 -13.11 10.87
C ARG A 523 -6.02 -13.23 9.37
N ASP A 524 -6.68 -12.24 8.80
CA ASP A 524 -7.02 -12.25 7.37
C ASP A 524 -5.76 -12.06 6.52
N PRO A 525 -5.59 -12.81 5.41
CA PRO A 525 -4.44 -12.66 4.51
C PRO A 525 -4.49 -11.38 3.68
N ASP A 526 -5.62 -10.67 3.70
CA ASP A 526 -5.87 -9.45 2.96
C ASP A 526 -6.08 -8.25 3.89
N PRO A 527 -5.91 -7.04 3.41
CA PRO A 527 -6.05 -5.84 4.22
C PRO A 527 -7.53 -5.60 4.62
N VAL A 528 -7.72 -5.25 5.90
CA VAL A 528 -9.04 -4.97 6.46
C VAL A 528 -9.08 -3.54 6.99
N LEU A 529 -10.07 -2.74 6.54
CA LEU A 529 -10.45 -1.49 7.18
C LEU A 529 -11.46 -1.80 8.28
N PHE A 530 -11.12 -1.49 9.51
CA PHE A 530 -11.92 -1.79 10.69
C PHE A 530 -12.41 -0.48 11.31
N PHE A 531 -13.65 -0.09 11.00
CA PHE A 531 -14.21 1.19 11.42
C PHE A 531 -15.09 1.02 12.66
N GLU A 532 -14.86 1.82 13.67
CA GLU A 532 -15.45 1.69 15.00
C GLU A 532 -16.30 2.91 15.35
N HIS A 533 -17.59 2.72 15.49
CA HIS A 533 -18.47 3.85 15.79
C HIS A 533 -18.25 4.41 17.19
N LYS A 534 -17.77 5.67 17.29
CA LYS A 534 -17.35 6.32 18.55
C LYS A 534 -18.39 6.28 19.66
N ARG A 535 -19.69 6.41 19.34
CA ARG A 535 -20.74 6.33 20.37
C ARG A 535 -20.85 4.95 20.97
N LEU A 536 -20.55 3.89 20.22
CA LEU A 536 -20.60 2.52 20.73
C LEU A 536 -19.47 2.21 21.72
N TYR A 537 -18.38 2.95 21.70
CA TYR A 537 -17.21 2.69 22.55
C TYR A 537 -17.56 2.52 24.02
N ARG A 538 -18.48 3.34 24.56
CA ARG A 538 -18.85 3.34 25.97
C ARG A 538 -20.37 3.39 26.21
N MET A 539 -21.16 3.12 25.15
CA MET A 539 -22.63 3.24 25.22
C MET A 539 -23.23 2.18 26.14
N PHE A 540 -22.70 0.99 26.15
CA PHE A 540 -23.14 -0.14 26.95
C PHE A 540 -22.01 -1.14 27.17
N LYS A 541 -22.27 -2.15 27.98
CA LYS A 541 -21.42 -3.30 28.22
C LYS A 541 -22.14 -4.57 27.82
N GLU A 542 -21.37 -5.55 27.36
CA GLU A 542 -21.82 -6.91 27.05
C GLU A 542 -20.95 -7.93 27.74
N ASP A 543 -21.47 -9.13 27.87
CA ASP A 543 -20.74 -10.29 28.33
C ASP A 543 -19.84 -10.78 27.20
N VAL A 544 -18.53 -10.56 27.35
CA VAL A 544 -17.49 -10.90 26.36
C VAL A 544 -16.65 -12.06 26.91
N PRO A 545 -16.57 -13.20 26.22
CA PRO A 545 -15.69 -14.29 26.60
C PRO A 545 -14.22 -13.87 26.55
N SER A 546 -13.45 -14.21 27.58
CA SER A 546 -11.99 -14.09 27.55
C SER A 546 -11.38 -15.20 26.69
N GLY A 547 -10.18 -14.95 26.13
CA GLY A 547 -9.49 -15.90 25.27
C GLY A 547 -10.00 -15.89 23.84
N GLU A 548 -9.56 -16.90 23.10
CA GLU A 548 -9.70 -16.96 21.65
C GLU A 548 -11.16 -17.24 21.23
N TYR A 549 -11.71 -16.39 20.39
CA TYR A 549 -12.82 -16.68 19.50
C TYR A 549 -12.77 -15.77 18.27
N LEU A 550 -13.37 -16.24 17.18
CA LEU A 550 -13.30 -15.56 15.89
C LEU A 550 -14.69 -15.60 15.21
N ILE A 551 -15.13 -14.42 14.79
CA ILE A 551 -16.34 -14.27 13.98
C ILE A 551 -15.86 -14.01 12.54
N PRO A 552 -16.22 -14.90 11.58
CA PRO A 552 -15.82 -14.74 10.18
C PRO A 552 -16.30 -13.42 9.60
N LEU A 553 -15.46 -12.82 8.78
CA LEU A 553 -15.83 -11.65 7.98
C LEU A 553 -16.79 -12.05 6.86
N GLU A 554 -17.40 -11.09 6.21
CA GLU A 554 -18.30 -11.31 5.06
C GLU A 554 -19.59 -12.10 5.39
N GLN A 555 -19.95 -12.20 6.67
CA GLN A 555 -21.15 -12.86 7.15
C GLN A 555 -22.02 -11.89 7.94
N ALA A 556 -23.21 -11.61 7.42
CA ALA A 556 -24.21 -10.83 8.15
C ALA A 556 -24.83 -11.65 9.31
N ARG A 557 -25.48 -10.96 10.24
CA ARG A 557 -26.15 -11.59 11.39
C ARG A 557 -27.57 -11.11 11.51
N VAL A 558 -28.52 -12.03 11.64
CA VAL A 558 -29.86 -11.70 12.09
C VAL A 558 -29.81 -11.44 13.61
N VAL A 559 -29.93 -10.17 13.99
CA VAL A 559 -29.92 -9.71 15.40
C VAL A 559 -31.30 -9.89 16.03
N ARG A 560 -32.32 -9.77 15.21
CA ARG A 560 -33.73 -9.97 15.58
C ARG A 560 -34.46 -10.65 14.44
N GLU A 561 -35.10 -11.77 14.70
CA GLU A 561 -35.99 -12.43 13.75
C GLU A 561 -37.26 -11.60 13.51
N GLY A 562 -37.82 -11.69 12.28
CA GLY A 562 -39.07 -11.06 11.89
C GLY A 562 -39.60 -11.62 10.56
N GLU A 563 -40.89 -11.40 10.29
CA GLU A 563 -41.57 -11.98 9.14
C GLU A 563 -42.16 -10.91 8.18
N ASP A 564 -42.31 -9.65 8.64
CA ASP A 564 -43.04 -8.64 7.85
C ASP A 564 -42.14 -7.64 7.15
N ILE A 565 -41.04 -7.22 7.79
CA ILE A 565 -40.12 -6.18 7.29
C ILE A 565 -38.69 -6.57 7.62
N SER A 566 -37.77 -6.46 6.67
CA SER A 566 -36.32 -6.56 6.93
C SER A 566 -35.67 -5.18 7.02
N VAL A 567 -34.82 -4.98 8.02
CA VAL A 567 -33.98 -3.80 8.17
C VAL A 567 -32.51 -4.20 8.05
N PHE A 568 -31.84 -3.75 6.98
CA PHE A 568 -30.40 -3.94 6.79
C PHE A 568 -29.64 -2.73 7.34
N CYS A 569 -28.72 -2.96 8.26
CA CYS A 569 -27.99 -1.89 8.94
C CYS A 569 -26.64 -2.39 9.46
N TYR A 570 -25.82 -1.49 10.02
CA TYR A 570 -24.53 -1.80 10.63
C TYR A 570 -24.16 -0.78 11.72
N GLY A 571 -23.20 -1.11 12.57
CA GLY A 571 -22.68 -0.23 13.61
C GLY A 571 -23.79 0.29 14.55
N LEU A 572 -23.82 1.59 14.81
CA LEU A 572 -24.81 2.23 15.68
C LEU A 572 -26.25 2.04 15.20
N MET A 573 -26.46 1.93 13.88
CA MET A 573 -27.79 1.85 13.30
C MET A 573 -28.51 0.55 13.66
N VAL A 574 -27.80 -0.51 14.03
CA VAL A 574 -28.37 -1.78 14.53
C VAL A 574 -29.19 -1.52 15.78
N HIS A 575 -28.68 -0.70 16.72
CA HIS A 575 -29.40 -0.38 17.97
C HIS A 575 -30.65 0.45 17.72
N TYR A 576 -30.59 1.39 16.76
CA TYR A 576 -31.76 2.19 16.39
C TYR A 576 -32.83 1.35 15.71
N ALA A 577 -32.42 0.40 14.85
CA ALA A 577 -33.32 -0.56 14.22
C ALA A 577 -34.01 -1.46 15.23
N VAL A 578 -33.25 -2.04 16.19
CA VAL A 578 -33.81 -2.91 17.24
C VAL A 578 -34.79 -2.17 18.14
N GLU A 579 -34.48 -0.92 18.50
CA GLU A 579 -35.41 -0.10 19.30
C GLU A 579 -36.69 0.22 18.55
N ALA A 580 -36.59 0.62 17.28
CA ALA A 580 -37.75 0.90 16.45
C ALA A 580 -38.58 -0.37 16.18
N ALA A 581 -37.96 -1.52 15.99
CA ALA A 581 -38.60 -2.83 15.79
C ALA A 581 -39.42 -3.24 17.04
N ARG A 582 -38.87 -3.06 18.26
CA ARG A 582 -39.59 -3.34 19.51
C ARG A 582 -40.83 -2.45 19.68
N ARG A 583 -40.78 -1.22 19.22
CA ARG A 583 -41.92 -0.30 19.26
C ARG A 583 -42.99 -0.71 18.25
N LEU A 584 -42.58 -1.11 17.03
CA LEU A 584 -43.49 -1.50 15.97
C LEU A 584 -44.17 -2.86 16.25
N GLU A 585 -43.55 -3.73 17.04
CA GLU A 585 -44.13 -4.97 17.53
C GLU A 585 -45.42 -4.71 18.35
N GLN A 586 -45.50 -3.60 19.06
CA GLN A 586 -46.70 -3.20 19.79
C GLN A 586 -47.86 -2.82 18.86
N ASP A 587 -47.53 -2.46 17.60
CA ASP A 587 -48.49 -2.20 16.54
C ASP A 587 -48.83 -3.48 15.74
N GLY A 588 -48.27 -4.65 16.11
CA GLY A 588 -48.55 -5.94 15.53
C GLY A 588 -47.65 -6.35 14.38
N TRP A 589 -46.52 -5.65 14.14
CA TRP A 589 -45.58 -5.95 13.08
C TRP A 589 -44.35 -6.72 13.57
N SER A 590 -43.92 -7.69 12.78
CA SER A 590 -42.71 -8.49 13.03
C SER A 590 -41.55 -8.02 12.15
N VAL A 591 -40.57 -7.33 12.76
CA VAL A 591 -39.44 -6.71 12.04
C VAL A 591 -38.18 -7.53 12.27
N GLU A 592 -37.60 -7.99 11.17
CA GLU A 592 -36.26 -8.60 11.13
C GLU A 592 -35.18 -7.50 11.08
N VAL A 593 -34.14 -7.65 11.90
CA VAL A 593 -32.99 -6.74 11.88
C VAL A 593 -31.73 -7.53 11.53
N VAL A 594 -31.11 -7.18 10.42
CA VAL A 594 -29.89 -7.80 9.87
C VAL A 594 -28.73 -6.85 10.04
N ASP A 595 -27.77 -7.22 10.87
CA ASP A 595 -26.49 -6.54 11.01
C ASP A 595 -25.52 -7.03 9.94
N LEU A 596 -25.13 -6.15 9.03
CA LEU A 596 -24.24 -6.49 7.93
C LEU A 596 -22.80 -6.83 8.38
N ARG A 597 -22.33 -6.27 9.50
CA ARG A 597 -20.97 -6.45 10.05
C ARG A 597 -19.85 -6.08 9.08
N THR A 598 -19.83 -6.74 7.90
CA THR A 598 -18.94 -6.44 6.78
C THR A 598 -19.75 -5.70 5.72
N VAL A 599 -19.35 -4.47 5.42
CA VAL A 599 -20.04 -3.62 4.45
C VAL A 599 -19.39 -3.67 3.07
N TYR A 600 -18.20 -4.27 2.98
CA TYR A 600 -17.52 -4.60 1.73
C TYR A 600 -16.52 -5.76 1.94
N PRO A 601 -16.58 -6.85 1.12
CA PRO A 601 -17.72 -7.20 0.28
C PRO A 601 -18.99 -7.50 1.11
N LEU A 602 -20.17 -7.37 0.48
CA LEU A 602 -21.46 -7.63 1.13
C LEU A 602 -21.78 -9.13 1.18
N ASP A 603 -22.45 -9.57 2.23
CA ASP A 603 -23.11 -10.88 2.32
C ASP A 603 -24.40 -10.87 1.45
N ARG A 604 -24.23 -11.13 0.16
CA ARG A 604 -25.31 -11.09 -0.84
C ARG A 604 -26.40 -12.14 -0.53
N GLU A 605 -26.00 -13.31 -0.06
CA GLU A 605 -26.94 -14.40 0.23
C GLU A 605 -27.87 -14.04 1.38
N ALA A 606 -27.32 -13.52 2.48
CA ALA A 606 -28.12 -13.08 3.63
C ALA A 606 -29.04 -11.91 3.27
N ILE A 607 -28.55 -10.91 2.52
CA ILE A 607 -29.32 -9.75 2.11
C ILE A 607 -30.50 -10.18 1.21
N VAL A 608 -30.23 -10.93 0.16
CA VAL A 608 -31.27 -11.37 -0.79
C VAL A 608 -32.24 -12.35 -0.14
N GLY A 609 -31.76 -13.27 0.70
CA GLY A 609 -32.58 -14.23 1.44
C GLY A 609 -33.58 -13.56 2.37
N SER A 610 -33.10 -12.58 3.19
CA SER A 610 -33.96 -11.83 4.10
C SER A 610 -34.97 -10.93 3.36
N ALA A 611 -34.54 -10.25 2.28
CA ALA A 611 -35.44 -9.44 1.46
C ALA A 611 -36.55 -10.29 0.79
N ARG A 612 -36.24 -11.49 0.35
CA ARG A 612 -37.24 -12.44 -0.21
C ARG A 612 -38.23 -12.99 0.83
N LYS A 613 -37.75 -13.13 2.07
CA LYS A 613 -38.56 -13.61 3.20
C LYS A 613 -39.67 -12.62 3.55
N THR A 614 -39.37 -11.35 3.66
CA THR A 614 -40.27 -10.34 4.24
C THR A 614 -41.00 -9.50 3.19
N GLY A 615 -40.48 -9.37 1.96
CA GLY A 615 -41.06 -8.58 0.89
C GLY A 615 -41.03 -7.05 1.09
N LYS A 616 -40.74 -6.57 2.32
CA LYS A 616 -40.65 -5.15 2.66
C LYS A 616 -39.31 -4.84 3.29
N VAL A 617 -38.63 -3.81 2.78
CA VAL A 617 -37.23 -3.55 3.13
C VAL A 617 -36.98 -2.10 3.48
N LEU A 618 -36.28 -1.89 4.59
CA LEU A 618 -35.60 -0.64 4.97
C LEU A 618 -34.09 -0.85 4.99
N VAL A 619 -33.33 -0.03 4.25
CA VAL A 619 -31.87 0.04 4.38
C VAL A 619 -31.52 1.26 5.22
N LEU A 620 -30.88 1.03 6.37
CA LEU A 620 -30.61 2.06 7.39
C LEU A 620 -29.10 2.22 7.58
N TYR A 621 -28.58 3.43 7.38
CA TYR A 621 -27.17 3.75 7.48
C TYR A 621 -26.94 5.20 7.91
N GLU A 622 -25.70 5.57 8.26
CA GLU A 622 -25.36 6.91 8.76
C GLU A 622 -24.73 7.80 7.70
N ASP A 623 -24.05 7.21 6.71
CA ASP A 623 -23.44 7.96 5.61
C ASP A 623 -24.44 8.82 4.83
N ASN A 624 -23.97 9.73 4.00
CA ASN A 624 -24.80 10.54 3.12
C ASN A 624 -25.82 9.67 2.37
N PHE A 625 -27.00 10.24 2.08
CA PHE A 625 -28.07 9.49 1.42
C PHE A 625 -27.65 8.99 0.03
N SER A 626 -26.88 9.80 -0.70
CA SER A 626 -26.38 9.47 -2.04
C SER A 626 -25.00 8.79 -1.96
N VAL A 627 -24.78 7.81 -2.85
CA VAL A 627 -23.48 7.15 -3.06
C VAL A 627 -22.93 6.51 -1.76
N SER A 628 -23.77 5.77 -1.08
CA SER A 628 -23.46 5.05 0.18
C SER A 628 -23.48 3.53 -0.01
N VAL A 629 -22.99 2.79 0.96
CA VAL A 629 -23.19 1.33 1.06
C VAL A 629 -24.67 0.98 1.01
N GLY A 630 -25.52 1.79 1.66
CA GLY A 630 -26.97 1.58 1.61
C GLY A 630 -27.58 1.72 0.19
N SER A 631 -26.95 2.49 -0.69
CA SER A 631 -27.35 2.56 -2.10
C SER A 631 -27.06 1.26 -2.84
N GLU A 632 -25.90 0.63 -2.56
CA GLU A 632 -25.50 -0.64 -3.12
C GLU A 632 -26.40 -1.79 -2.61
N VAL A 633 -26.69 -1.84 -1.32
CA VAL A 633 -27.63 -2.81 -0.73
C VAL A 633 -29.01 -2.70 -1.38
N ALA A 634 -29.52 -1.49 -1.57
CA ALA A 634 -30.81 -1.27 -2.22
C ALA A 634 -30.79 -1.70 -3.70
N ALA A 635 -29.70 -1.42 -4.42
CA ALA A 635 -29.53 -1.85 -5.80
C ALA A 635 -29.48 -3.39 -5.93
N LEU A 636 -28.72 -4.06 -5.07
CA LEU A 636 -28.64 -5.52 -5.00
C LEU A 636 -30.02 -6.16 -4.78
N ILE A 637 -30.80 -5.64 -3.84
CA ILE A 637 -32.15 -6.13 -3.56
C ILE A 637 -33.07 -5.89 -4.76
N ALA A 638 -32.98 -4.70 -5.38
CA ALA A 638 -33.79 -4.38 -6.56
C ALA A 638 -33.46 -5.25 -7.76
N ASP A 639 -32.21 -5.70 -7.91
CA ASP A 639 -31.77 -6.58 -9.01
C ASP A 639 -32.16 -8.04 -8.75
N GLU A 640 -31.91 -8.56 -7.53
CA GLU A 640 -32.01 -9.99 -7.26
C GLU A 640 -33.26 -10.44 -6.50
N ALA A 641 -33.97 -9.51 -5.84
CA ALA A 641 -35.15 -9.83 -5.03
C ALA A 641 -36.44 -9.07 -5.44
N TRP A 642 -36.42 -8.26 -6.49
CA TRP A 642 -37.55 -7.39 -6.88
C TRP A 642 -38.90 -8.14 -7.04
N GLN A 643 -38.88 -9.40 -7.50
CA GLN A 643 -40.08 -10.22 -7.70
C GLN A 643 -40.79 -10.62 -6.40
N TRP A 644 -40.11 -10.51 -5.27
CA TRP A 644 -40.63 -10.84 -3.93
C TRP A 644 -40.99 -9.59 -3.14
N LEU A 645 -40.75 -8.38 -3.69
CA LEU A 645 -41.04 -7.14 -2.97
C LEU A 645 -42.49 -6.75 -3.06
N ASP A 646 -43.10 -6.51 -1.89
CA ASP A 646 -44.44 -5.96 -1.74
C ASP A 646 -44.46 -4.40 -1.75
N ALA A 647 -43.32 -3.77 -1.57
CA ALA A 647 -43.13 -2.34 -1.58
C ALA A 647 -41.77 -1.96 -2.18
N PRO A 648 -41.58 -0.73 -2.68
CA PRO A 648 -40.26 -0.26 -3.06
C PRO A 648 -39.26 -0.30 -1.90
N VAL A 649 -37.98 -0.64 -2.18
CA VAL A 649 -36.92 -0.61 -1.17
C VAL A 649 -36.80 0.81 -0.61
N LYS A 650 -36.98 0.98 0.69
CA LYS A 650 -36.86 2.25 1.36
C LYS A 650 -35.45 2.42 1.94
N ARG A 651 -34.89 3.61 1.81
CA ARG A 651 -33.60 3.96 2.41
C ARG A 651 -33.78 5.06 3.45
N LEU A 652 -33.05 4.96 4.55
CA LEU A 652 -32.92 6.01 5.55
C LEU A 652 -31.45 6.19 5.88
N GLY A 653 -30.86 7.29 5.45
CA GLY A 653 -29.47 7.66 5.65
C GLY A 653 -29.31 9.07 6.22
N GLY A 654 -28.07 9.50 6.37
CA GLY A 654 -27.74 10.90 6.61
C GLY A 654 -28.15 11.80 5.44
N LEU A 655 -28.23 13.09 5.68
CA LEU A 655 -28.59 14.05 4.64
C LEU A 655 -27.44 14.29 3.67
N ASP A 656 -27.75 14.67 2.41
CA ASP A 656 -26.75 15.05 1.41
C ASP A 656 -26.22 16.48 1.68
N VAL A 657 -25.42 16.59 2.72
CA VAL A 657 -24.65 17.79 3.07
C VAL A 657 -23.19 17.38 3.28
N PRO A 658 -22.22 18.31 3.25
CA PRO A 658 -20.79 17.94 3.30
C PRO A 658 -20.42 16.99 4.43
N ASN A 659 -20.99 17.17 5.62
CA ASN A 659 -20.93 16.27 6.78
C ASN A 659 -21.84 16.79 7.90
N GLN A 660 -21.82 16.11 9.05
CA GLN A 660 -22.62 16.44 10.22
C GLN A 660 -22.30 17.85 10.78
N PRO A 661 -23.31 18.68 11.04
CA PRO A 661 -23.11 20.00 11.62
C PRO A 661 -22.72 19.93 13.10
N TYR A 662 -21.98 20.94 13.58
CA TYR A 662 -21.57 21.06 14.98
C TYR A 662 -22.74 21.32 15.95
N ALA A 663 -23.70 22.15 15.56
CA ALA A 663 -24.80 22.49 16.43
C ALA A 663 -25.73 21.29 16.69
N LYS A 664 -25.96 20.94 17.96
CA LYS A 664 -26.75 19.75 18.34
C LYS A 664 -28.11 19.63 17.66
N PRO A 665 -28.92 20.69 17.50
CA PRO A 665 -30.18 20.59 16.75
C PRO A 665 -29.99 20.21 15.29
N MET A 666 -28.92 20.71 14.65
CA MET A 666 -28.60 20.39 13.26
C MET A 666 -28.05 18.97 13.12
N GLU A 667 -27.17 18.53 14.05
CA GLU A 667 -26.67 17.15 14.10
C GLU A 667 -27.84 16.17 14.27
N ASN A 668 -28.77 16.44 15.21
CA ASN A 668 -29.95 15.61 15.42
C ASN A 668 -30.89 15.60 14.18
N PHE A 669 -30.93 16.69 13.42
CA PHE A 669 -31.68 16.72 12.15
C PHE A 669 -31.01 15.88 11.08
N TYR A 670 -29.68 15.92 11.00
CA TYR A 670 -28.89 15.12 10.06
C TYR A 670 -29.00 13.61 10.35
N MET A 671 -28.73 13.21 11.59
CA MET A 671 -28.62 11.81 12.01
C MET A 671 -29.95 11.06 11.91
N PRO A 672 -29.94 9.78 11.45
CA PRO A 672 -31.01 8.85 11.81
C PRO A 672 -31.22 8.79 13.33
N SER A 673 -32.43 8.43 13.73
CA SER A 673 -32.77 8.21 15.14
C SER A 673 -33.83 7.12 15.24
N PRO A 674 -34.03 6.49 16.42
CA PRO A 674 -35.10 5.50 16.62
C PRO A 674 -36.47 5.99 16.19
N ASP A 675 -36.78 7.28 16.39
CA ASP A 675 -38.08 7.87 16.00
C ASP A 675 -38.19 7.97 14.47
N LYS A 676 -37.12 8.40 13.77
CA LYS A 676 -37.08 8.45 12.31
C LYS A 676 -37.17 7.06 11.70
N VAL A 677 -36.51 6.06 12.30
CA VAL A 677 -36.56 4.65 11.87
C VAL A 677 -37.96 4.10 12.03
N TYR A 678 -38.57 4.31 13.22
CA TYR A 678 -39.96 3.90 13.47
C TYR A 678 -40.94 4.52 12.47
N ALA A 679 -40.83 5.83 12.22
CA ALA A 679 -41.66 6.49 11.22
C ALA A 679 -41.45 5.93 9.81
N ALA A 680 -40.20 5.66 9.43
CA ALA A 680 -39.89 5.06 8.12
C ALA A 680 -40.45 3.64 7.95
N LEU A 681 -40.42 2.82 9.01
CA LEU A 681 -41.00 1.47 9.01
C LEU A 681 -42.51 1.51 8.89
N LYS A 682 -43.20 2.49 9.49
CA LYS A 682 -44.67 2.64 9.37
C LYS A 682 -45.15 3.04 7.97
N GLU A 683 -44.27 3.54 7.13
CA GLU A 683 -44.60 3.92 5.74
C GLU A 683 -44.42 2.74 4.76
N LEU A 684 -43.89 1.60 5.20
CA LEU A 684 -43.77 0.33 4.45
C LEU A 684 -45.03 -0.53 4.64
#